data_967ff88443c3910e245af79b194f9b8e
#
_entry.id   967ff88443c3910e245af79b194f9b8e
#
_cell.length_a   1.000
_cell.length_b   1.000
_cell.length_c   1.000
_cell.angle_alpha   90.00
_cell.angle_beta   90.00
_cell.angle_gamma   90.00
#
_symmetry.space_group_name_H-M   'P 1'
#
loop_
_entity.id
_entity.type
_entity.pdbx_description
1 polymer ?
#
loop_
_entity_poly.entity_id
_entity_poly.type
_entity_poly.pdbx_seq_one_letter_code
_entity_poly.pdbx_strand_id
1 'polypeptide(L)'
;MSEEEEAVAEAEEIIRSQRIFLNQLDTYGGSNMGRPSYEEGWTEYLASCTVGASLEEVAEEEEEEDEGRSAVEISPLKPKEGIYQVVGTLSQETSTKPDFAVEAYGTSSREELLARLLECDIIIYNITEDVKQIEEAVWAATAIQAESSKFEKQKVFILLSTIMTWARSKPLDPEDPEIPFTEEDYRRRKPHPNFIEHTNAEKTITKLGKIAKSKFNTYVVASGVQYGAEEKLLHYFFKLSWLGETPAIPIFGDGRNAIPTIHIADLAAVLQNIADHRPRTHYLIAVDESIQTFSEIVKCISRNVGPGKTQKVPRENAFLNKDLTQEQLDELLVNLRMEAVYLKENFNIKWVAQAGIVEHIDQVVKEYKQSRGLLPVKICILGPPGVGKTSIAEELCKHYKVHHIKIKDVIAKAIENLEKIVAPKEIVEPEVVEEEEEEEEEAEEEGENIEEAQELLDSVKENMEQNAGRLDDSFVVRFMKEKLMSMPCKNQGYVLDGFPKTYDLAKDLFNLEDDEEEDDLKGKIHHYDKVIISDYVISLNASDEFLKNRIMNLPESVVAGTHYAQDRYLRSLNLFRELNTEDETVLNYFDEIEIHPQYIDVSKFEGLENRVIAKEIIKTIGEPRNYGLTDEELEEFERKQAEERLAREAKEKADLEQKEAEERAQKLANWEEWNKRLEEVKRQEQELLEAQSIPLRNYLMKHVMPTLMQGLNHCCMVRPDDPVDFLAEYLFKNNPEFD
;
A
#
# COMPACT_ATOMS: atom_id res chain seq x y z
N MET A 1 17.46 12.75 61.66
CA MET A 1 16.61 12.09 60.69
C MET A 1 15.77 11.11 61.47
N SER A 2 14.47 11.20 61.40
CA SER A 2 13.58 10.32 62.14
C SER A 2 13.45 8.95 61.41
N GLU A 3 13.20 7.88 62.16
CA GLU A 3 12.98 6.54 61.59
C GLU A 3 11.88 6.53 60.50
N GLU A 4 11.02 7.57 60.46
CA GLU A 4 10.03 7.78 59.39
C GLU A 4 10.64 8.33 58.09
N GLU A 5 11.73 9.09 58.17
CA GLU A 5 12.46 9.56 56.95
C GLU A 5 13.34 8.45 56.34
N GLU A 6 13.81 7.48 57.13
CA GLU A 6 14.51 6.29 56.64
C GLU A 6 13.49 5.30 55.99
N ALA A 7 12.29 5.14 56.55
CA ALA A 7 11.26 4.28 56.01
C ALA A 7 10.66 4.81 54.67
N VAL A 8 10.64 6.15 54.49
CA VAL A 8 10.22 6.77 53.22
C VAL A 8 11.35 6.68 52.19
N ALA A 9 12.61 6.68 52.59
CA ALA A 9 13.75 6.52 51.71
C ALA A 9 13.94 5.06 51.20
N GLU A 10 13.43 4.05 51.92
CA GLU A 10 13.42 2.64 51.47
C GLU A 10 12.27 2.31 50.53
N ALA A 11 11.27 3.20 50.38
CA ALA A 11 10.10 2.95 49.55
C ALA A 11 10.18 3.48 48.09
N GLU A 12 11.22 4.23 47.75
CA GLU A 12 11.54 4.53 46.34
C GLU A 12 12.37 3.40 45.75
N GLU A 13 11.76 2.23 45.51
CA GLU A 13 12.33 1.25 44.59
C GLU A 13 12.41 1.96 43.22
N ILE A 14 13.63 2.30 42.80
CA ILE A 14 13.90 2.80 41.47
C ILE A 14 13.40 1.77 40.48
N ILE A 15 12.26 2.01 39.87
CA ILE A 15 11.68 1.16 38.83
C ILE A 15 12.68 1.14 37.67
N ARG A 16 13.37 0.02 37.51
CA ARG A 16 14.37 -0.16 36.45
C ARG A 16 13.68 -0.56 35.18
N SER A 17 14.12 -0.02 34.04
CA SER A 17 13.72 -0.48 32.73
C SER A 17 13.96 -1.97 32.60
N GLN A 18 12.98 -2.72 32.05
CA GLN A 18 13.07 -4.15 31.74
C GLN A 18 13.19 -4.37 30.24
N ARG A 19 14.01 -5.36 29.85
CA ARG A 19 14.15 -5.73 28.43
C ARG A 19 13.16 -6.82 28.10
N ILE A 20 12.33 -6.58 27.07
CA ILE A 20 11.39 -7.52 26.50
C ILE A 20 11.90 -8.01 25.14
N PHE A 21 12.07 -9.31 25.00
CA PHE A 21 12.30 -9.93 23.69
C PHE A 21 10.98 -10.33 23.04
N LEU A 22 10.81 -9.96 21.76
CA LEU A 22 9.69 -10.38 20.94
C LEU A 22 10.23 -10.91 19.60
N ASN A 23 9.81 -12.11 19.19
CA ASN A 23 10.22 -12.66 17.91
C ASN A 23 9.49 -11.99 16.74
N GLN A 24 10.16 -11.87 15.58
CA GLN A 24 9.59 -11.36 14.33
C GLN A 24 8.88 -10.00 14.49
N LEU A 25 9.64 -8.97 14.88
CA LEU A 25 9.14 -7.60 15.12
C LEU A 25 8.46 -6.95 13.90
N ASP A 26 8.75 -7.43 12.71
CA ASP A 26 8.26 -6.94 11.40
C ASP A 26 7.03 -7.67 10.89
N THR A 27 6.45 -8.61 11.67
CA THR A 27 5.18 -9.26 11.34
C THR A 27 3.99 -8.52 11.95
N TYR A 28 2.77 -8.89 11.54
CA TYR A 28 1.54 -8.27 12.05
C TYR A 28 1.48 -8.26 13.59
N GLY A 29 1.63 -9.41 14.22
CA GLY A 29 1.62 -9.50 15.68
C GLY A 29 2.80 -8.77 16.32
N GLY A 30 4.02 -8.97 15.80
CA GLY A 30 5.23 -8.35 16.33
C GLY A 30 5.19 -6.82 16.23
N SER A 31 4.80 -6.27 15.09
CA SER A 31 4.76 -4.83 14.88
C SER A 31 3.65 -4.15 15.69
N ASN A 32 2.47 -4.74 15.77
CA ASN A 32 1.34 -4.13 16.49
C ASN A 32 1.45 -4.27 18.02
N MET A 33 1.98 -5.37 18.53
CA MET A 33 2.25 -5.50 19.97
C MET A 33 3.40 -4.61 20.45
N GLY A 34 4.36 -4.28 19.58
CA GLY A 34 5.52 -3.48 19.92
C GLY A 34 5.37 -1.98 19.68
N ARG A 35 4.49 -1.56 18.78
CA ARG A 35 4.36 -0.17 18.31
C ARG A 35 3.72 0.74 19.37
N PRO A 36 4.19 2.00 19.58
CA PRO A 36 3.47 2.98 20.38
C PRO A 36 2.18 3.44 19.67
N SER A 37 1.15 3.77 20.45
CA SER A 37 -0.13 4.25 19.91
C SER A 37 0.03 5.58 19.18
N TYR A 38 -0.65 5.73 18.04
CA TYR A 38 -0.79 7.01 17.35
C TYR A 38 -2.07 7.71 17.83
N GLU A 39 -1.89 8.95 18.34
CA GLU A 39 -2.93 9.93 18.70
C GLU A 39 -3.70 9.71 20.02
N GLU A 40 -4.10 10.82 20.61
CA GLU A 40 -4.76 11.02 21.89
C GLU A 40 -5.94 10.04 22.11
N GLY A 41 -5.81 9.17 23.11
CA GLY A 41 -6.90 8.38 23.64
C GLY A 41 -6.73 6.86 23.61
N TRP A 42 -5.63 6.30 23.09
CA TRP A 42 -5.44 4.85 22.96
C TRP A 42 -4.41 4.29 23.95
N THR A 43 -4.69 3.08 24.45
CA THR A 43 -3.82 2.37 25.39
C THR A 43 -2.39 2.22 24.86
N GLU A 44 -1.43 2.48 25.75
CA GLU A 44 0.00 2.38 25.46
C GLU A 44 0.39 0.93 25.17
N TYR A 45 1.04 0.68 24.01
CA TYR A 45 1.62 -0.61 23.66
C TYR A 45 2.94 -0.85 24.41
N LEU A 46 3.49 -2.08 24.35
CA LEU A 46 4.63 -2.51 25.18
C LEU A 46 5.82 -1.54 25.20
N ALA A 47 6.15 -0.91 24.07
CA ALA A 47 7.29 0.01 23.98
C ALA A 47 7.06 1.37 24.70
N SER A 48 5.81 1.75 24.92
CA SER A 48 5.43 3.00 25.62
C SER A 48 4.97 2.76 27.07
N CYS A 49 4.71 1.51 27.45
CA CYS A 49 4.27 1.16 28.80
C CYS A 49 5.38 1.33 29.82
N THR A 50 5.00 1.83 31.00
CA THR A 50 5.88 1.81 32.19
C THR A 50 5.79 0.45 32.87
N VAL A 51 6.92 -0.03 33.40
CA VAL A 51 6.99 -1.27 34.15
C VAL A 51 6.11 -1.17 35.39
N GLY A 52 5.17 -2.10 35.57
CA GLY A 52 4.25 -2.11 36.70
C GLY A 52 3.03 -1.20 36.54
N ALA A 53 2.79 -0.57 35.39
CA ALA A 53 1.65 0.31 35.18
C ALA A 53 0.30 -0.39 35.35
N SER A 54 0.23 -1.68 35.05
CA SER A 54 -0.99 -2.49 35.25
C SER A 54 -1.28 -2.84 36.72
N LEU A 55 -0.35 -2.58 37.64
CA LEU A 55 -0.53 -2.80 39.08
C LEU A 55 -1.19 -1.60 39.78
N GLU A 56 -1.25 -0.44 39.12
CA GLU A 56 -1.93 0.75 39.64
C GLU A 56 -3.45 0.55 39.52
N GLU A 57 -4.19 0.77 40.64
CA GLU A 57 -5.65 0.76 40.59
C GLU A 57 -6.10 1.93 39.69
N VAL A 58 -6.99 1.66 38.74
CA VAL A 58 -7.65 2.71 37.97
C VAL A 58 -8.52 3.49 38.95
N ALA A 59 -8.10 4.69 39.31
CA ALA A 59 -8.98 5.64 39.96
C ALA A 59 -10.12 5.89 38.96
N GLU A 60 -11.36 5.57 39.35
CA GLU A 60 -12.54 5.97 38.59
C GLU A 60 -12.50 7.50 38.50
N GLU A 61 -12.12 8.01 37.31
CA GLU A 61 -12.26 9.42 36.99
C GLU A 61 -13.79 9.67 36.91
N GLU A 62 -14.38 10.13 38.03
CA GLU A 62 -15.68 10.77 37.98
C GLU A 62 -15.57 11.94 37.01
N GLU A 63 -16.27 11.88 35.88
CA GLU A 63 -16.43 12.96 34.93
C GLU A 63 -17.06 14.18 35.63
N GLU A 64 -16.22 15.02 36.25
CA GLU A 64 -16.60 16.39 36.55
C GLU A 64 -16.41 17.21 35.26
N GLU A 65 -17.53 17.49 34.60
CA GLU A 65 -17.64 18.52 33.56
C GLU A 65 -17.21 19.88 34.18
N ASP A 66 -15.94 20.24 33.97
CA ASP A 66 -15.44 21.59 34.26
C ASP A 66 -15.11 22.31 32.94
N GLU A 67 -16.06 23.13 32.53
CA GLU A 67 -15.91 24.08 31.44
C GLU A 67 -14.78 25.09 31.77
N GLY A 68 -13.70 25.03 31.01
CA GLY A 68 -12.78 26.15 30.85
C GLY A 68 -11.44 26.04 31.52
N ARG A 69 -10.48 25.42 30.84
CA ARG A 69 -9.06 25.80 30.98
C ARG A 69 -8.28 25.64 29.66
N SER A 70 -7.73 26.75 29.31
CA SER A 70 -6.68 27.13 28.40
C SER A 70 -5.64 26.05 28.10
N ALA A 71 -5.25 25.97 26.82
CA ALA A 71 -4.16 25.19 26.26
C ALA A 71 -2.91 25.12 27.17
N VAL A 72 -2.57 23.93 27.62
CA VAL A 72 -1.31 23.65 28.30
C VAL A 72 -0.28 23.27 27.23
N GLU A 73 0.78 24.08 27.13
CA GLU A 73 1.99 23.78 26.35
C GLU A 73 2.53 22.40 26.75
N ILE A 74 2.61 21.49 25.80
CA ILE A 74 3.24 20.17 25.95
C ILE A 74 4.75 20.39 26.02
N SER A 75 5.30 20.37 27.23
CA SER A 75 6.74 20.28 27.45
C SER A 75 7.26 18.93 26.93
N PRO A 76 8.43 18.86 26.27
CA PRO A 76 9.02 17.59 25.84
C PRO A 76 9.21 16.68 27.04
N LEU A 77 8.56 15.53 27.03
CA LEU A 77 8.59 14.52 28.08
C LEU A 77 10.04 14.13 28.39
N LYS A 78 10.45 14.35 29.63
CA LYS A 78 11.65 13.70 30.20
C LYS A 78 11.44 12.19 30.14
N PRO A 79 12.44 11.37 29.74
CA PRO A 79 12.29 9.92 29.73
C PRO A 79 11.91 9.46 31.14
N LYS A 80 10.72 8.87 31.28
CA LYS A 80 10.26 8.24 32.52
C LYS A 80 11.20 7.06 32.79
N GLU A 81 11.86 7.03 33.90
CA GLU A 81 12.61 5.87 34.37
C GLU A 81 11.62 4.69 34.51
N GLY A 82 11.94 3.53 33.92
CA GLY A 82 11.12 2.34 34.06
C GLY A 82 10.29 1.90 32.84
N ILE A 83 10.60 2.36 31.62
CA ILE A 83 9.95 1.94 30.40
C ILE A 83 10.44 0.55 29.95
N TYR A 84 9.59 -0.24 29.31
CA TYR A 84 9.96 -1.47 28.63
C TYR A 84 10.83 -1.22 27.39
N GLN A 85 11.95 -1.91 27.29
CA GLN A 85 12.86 -1.86 26.14
C GLN A 85 12.59 -3.07 25.24
N VAL A 86 11.91 -2.86 24.14
CA VAL A 86 11.58 -3.93 23.19
C VAL A 86 12.78 -4.22 22.30
N VAL A 87 13.18 -5.48 22.26
CA VAL A 87 14.23 -6.02 21.38
C VAL A 87 13.71 -7.29 20.71
N GLY A 88 14.21 -7.68 19.55
CA GLY A 88 13.74 -8.92 18.94
C GLY A 88 14.37 -9.27 17.61
N THR A 89 13.85 -10.31 16.98
CA THR A 89 14.29 -10.78 15.68
C THR A 89 13.45 -10.20 14.56
N LEU A 90 13.97 -10.23 13.32
CA LEU A 90 13.27 -9.88 12.10
C LEU A 90 12.96 -11.15 11.31
N SER A 91 11.84 -11.15 10.58
CA SER A 91 11.42 -12.29 9.76
C SER A 91 12.29 -12.47 8.52
N GLN A 92 12.83 -11.37 7.97
CA GLN A 92 13.70 -11.35 6.81
C GLN A 92 14.93 -10.47 7.06
N GLU A 93 16.07 -10.85 6.46
CA GLU A 93 17.33 -10.07 6.57
C GLU A 93 17.24 -8.68 5.93
N THR A 94 16.32 -8.50 4.98
CA THR A 94 16.10 -7.24 4.27
C THR A 94 15.14 -6.30 4.97
N SER A 95 14.46 -6.77 6.01
CA SER A 95 13.51 -5.95 6.77
C SER A 95 14.22 -4.84 7.54
N THR A 96 13.62 -3.65 7.51
CA THR A 96 14.12 -2.51 8.29
C THR A 96 13.73 -2.66 9.74
N LYS A 97 14.61 -2.23 10.64
CA LYS A 97 14.32 -2.20 12.06
C LYS A 97 13.13 -1.28 12.33
N PRO A 98 12.07 -1.73 13.05
CA PRO A 98 10.97 -0.88 13.46
C PRO A 98 11.41 0.22 14.42
N ASP A 99 10.79 1.40 14.36
CA ASP A 99 11.17 2.57 15.16
C ASP A 99 10.99 2.37 16.66
N PHE A 100 10.02 1.56 17.08
CA PHE A 100 9.76 1.25 18.49
C PHE A 100 10.77 0.29 19.11
N ALA A 101 11.52 -0.47 18.32
CA ALA A 101 12.48 -1.44 18.83
C ALA A 101 13.82 -0.76 19.17
N VAL A 102 14.37 -1.07 20.35
CA VAL A 102 15.70 -0.60 20.73
C VAL A 102 16.75 -1.29 19.87
N GLU A 103 16.65 -2.62 19.75
CA GLU A 103 17.55 -3.45 18.95
C GLU A 103 16.73 -4.47 18.15
N ALA A 104 17.13 -4.69 16.90
CA ALA A 104 16.57 -5.73 16.04
C ALA A 104 17.70 -6.62 15.51
N TYR A 105 17.51 -7.93 15.59
CA TYR A 105 18.49 -8.93 15.19
C TYR A 105 18.04 -9.59 13.89
N GLY A 106 18.94 -9.68 12.93
CA GLY A 106 18.74 -10.52 11.73
C GLY A 106 18.87 -11.99 12.08
N THR A 107 18.99 -12.86 11.05
CA THR A 107 19.25 -14.29 11.22
C THR A 107 20.56 -14.52 11.96
N SER A 108 20.47 -14.79 13.27
CA SER A 108 21.59 -15.04 14.15
C SER A 108 21.83 -16.55 14.31
N SER A 109 23.06 -16.94 14.65
CA SER A 109 23.30 -18.30 15.10
C SER A 109 22.55 -18.58 16.42
N ARG A 110 22.15 -19.85 16.66
CA ARG A 110 21.45 -20.22 17.90
C ARG A 110 22.23 -19.80 19.17
N GLU A 111 23.55 -19.79 19.13
CA GLU A 111 24.40 -19.38 20.26
C GLU A 111 24.31 -17.87 20.52
N GLU A 112 24.34 -17.06 19.47
CA GLU A 112 24.16 -15.61 19.57
C GLU A 112 22.76 -15.23 20.04
N LEU A 113 21.74 -15.89 19.51
CA LEU A 113 20.36 -15.68 19.93
C LEU A 113 20.18 -16.02 21.41
N LEU A 114 20.76 -17.14 21.90
CA LEU A 114 20.71 -17.49 23.31
C LEU A 114 21.39 -16.42 24.18
N ALA A 115 22.54 -15.89 23.77
CA ALA A 115 23.21 -14.83 24.51
C ALA A 115 22.31 -13.59 24.65
N ARG A 116 21.61 -13.19 23.58
CA ARG A 116 20.66 -12.07 23.61
C ARG A 116 19.42 -12.35 24.47
N LEU A 117 18.85 -13.55 24.37
CA LEU A 117 17.72 -13.97 25.21
C LEU A 117 18.08 -13.95 26.71
N LEU A 118 19.32 -14.28 27.03
CA LEU A 118 19.80 -14.25 28.42
C LEU A 118 19.97 -12.82 28.95
N GLU A 119 20.05 -11.79 28.13
CA GLU A 119 20.05 -10.39 28.51
C GLU A 119 18.65 -9.84 28.82
N CYS A 120 17.58 -10.51 28.35
CA CYS A 120 16.20 -10.07 28.51
C CYS A 120 15.58 -10.59 29.80
N ASP A 121 14.73 -9.77 30.43
CA ASP A 121 13.96 -10.15 31.63
C ASP A 121 12.69 -10.91 31.27
N ILE A 122 12.05 -10.50 30.18
CA ILE A 122 10.80 -11.07 29.64
C ILE A 122 11.06 -11.51 28.20
N ILE A 123 10.58 -12.70 27.85
CA ILE A 123 10.77 -13.29 26.53
C ILE A 123 9.41 -13.74 26.02
N ILE A 124 8.95 -13.13 24.95
CA ILE A 124 7.65 -13.41 24.32
C ILE A 124 7.93 -14.07 22.97
N TYR A 125 7.40 -15.26 22.76
CA TYR A 125 7.40 -15.96 21.48
C TYR A 125 5.99 -16.07 20.93
N ASN A 126 5.72 -15.35 19.84
CA ASN A 126 4.50 -15.48 19.07
C ASN A 126 4.67 -16.62 18.05
N ILE A 127 3.84 -17.67 18.19
CA ILE A 127 3.80 -18.83 17.28
C ILE A 127 2.49 -18.91 16.48
N THR A 128 1.67 -17.83 16.52
CA THR A 128 0.37 -17.82 15.80
C THR A 128 0.53 -17.58 14.30
N GLU A 129 1.67 -17.06 13.86
CA GLU A 129 1.84 -16.57 12.49
C GLU A 129 2.76 -17.43 11.64
N ASP A 130 3.79 -18.02 12.22
CA ASP A 130 4.79 -18.82 11.50
C ASP A 130 5.09 -20.11 12.26
N VAL A 131 4.74 -21.24 11.65
CA VAL A 131 4.96 -22.58 12.20
C VAL A 131 6.44 -22.86 12.50
N LYS A 132 7.38 -22.26 11.76
CA LYS A 132 8.82 -22.43 12.00
C LYS A 132 9.26 -21.89 13.36
N GLN A 133 8.54 -20.88 13.88
CA GLN A 133 8.82 -20.30 15.20
C GLN A 133 8.51 -21.27 16.35
N ILE A 134 7.73 -22.33 16.12
CA ILE A 134 7.42 -23.33 17.14
C ILE A 134 8.69 -24.06 17.60
N GLU A 135 9.51 -24.52 16.65
CA GLU A 135 10.77 -25.20 16.96
C GLU A 135 11.75 -24.29 17.70
N GLU A 136 11.85 -23.03 17.24
CA GLU A 136 12.71 -22.04 17.86
C GLU A 136 12.26 -21.70 19.28
N ALA A 137 10.96 -21.47 19.51
CA ALA A 137 10.40 -21.20 20.83
C ALA A 137 10.67 -22.34 21.84
N VAL A 138 10.48 -23.60 21.42
CA VAL A 138 10.76 -24.77 22.26
C VAL A 138 12.25 -24.90 22.56
N TRP A 139 13.09 -24.68 21.56
CA TRP A 139 14.54 -24.67 21.74
C TRP A 139 14.96 -23.57 22.69
N ALA A 140 14.48 -22.31 22.49
CA ALA A 140 14.81 -21.16 23.32
C ALA A 140 14.42 -21.38 24.79
N ALA A 141 13.18 -21.82 25.05
CA ALA A 141 12.71 -22.12 26.39
C ALA A 141 13.55 -23.21 27.06
N THR A 142 13.95 -24.26 26.33
CA THR A 142 14.79 -25.36 26.84
C THR A 142 16.21 -24.87 27.16
N ALA A 143 16.82 -24.08 26.27
CA ALA A 143 18.15 -23.53 26.45
C ALA A 143 18.21 -22.55 27.64
N ILE A 144 17.21 -21.68 27.77
CA ILE A 144 17.11 -20.74 28.91
C ILE A 144 16.92 -21.51 30.22
N GLN A 145 16.08 -22.53 30.24
CA GLN A 145 15.88 -23.35 31.43
C GLN A 145 17.17 -24.09 31.87
N ALA A 146 17.99 -24.58 30.92
CA ALA A 146 19.27 -25.22 31.24
C ALA A 146 20.23 -24.22 31.92
N GLU A 147 20.21 -22.94 31.59
CA GLU A 147 21.01 -21.89 32.17
C GLU A 147 20.38 -21.25 33.44
N SER A 148 19.20 -21.71 33.86
CA SER A 148 18.43 -21.13 34.98
C SER A 148 19.17 -21.08 36.29
N SER A 149 20.16 -21.99 36.56
CA SER A 149 20.99 -21.98 37.74
C SER A 149 21.83 -20.71 37.89
N LYS A 150 22.17 -20.05 36.76
CA LYS A 150 23.02 -18.83 36.71
C LYS A 150 22.25 -17.51 36.88
N PHE A 151 20.91 -17.58 36.88
CA PHE A 151 20.11 -16.35 36.95
C PHE A 151 20.17 -15.70 38.34
N GLU A 152 20.41 -14.40 38.36
CA GLU A 152 20.31 -13.57 39.56
C GLU A 152 18.85 -13.17 39.82
N LYS A 153 18.09 -12.85 38.72
CA LYS A 153 16.68 -12.47 38.76
C LYS A 153 15.81 -13.52 38.09
N GLN A 154 14.53 -13.55 38.46
CA GLN A 154 13.53 -14.39 37.82
C GLN A 154 13.22 -13.91 36.41
N LYS A 155 13.32 -14.82 35.44
CA LYS A 155 12.94 -14.55 34.03
C LYS A 155 11.56 -15.09 33.73
N VAL A 156 10.86 -14.37 32.83
CA VAL A 156 9.51 -14.73 32.38
C VAL A 156 9.58 -15.12 30.91
N PHE A 157 8.98 -16.26 30.58
CA PHE A 157 8.83 -16.73 29.21
C PHE A 157 7.35 -16.87 28.88
N ILE A 158 6.86 -16.17 27.88
CA ILE A 158 5.46 -16.18 27.44
C ILE A 158 5.41 -16.78 26.05
N LEU A 159 4.67 -17.88 25.90
CA LEU A 159 4.33 -18.46 24.59
C LEU A 159 2.95 -17.97 24.20
N LEU A 160 2.87 -17.16 23.15
CA LEU A 160 1.62 -16.77 22.53
C LEU A 160 1.24 -17.82 21.48
N SER A 161 0.20 -18.59 21.79
CA SER A 161 -0.37 -19.67 20.97
C SER A 161 -1.78 -19.31 20.51
N THR A 162 -2.43 -20.21 19.79
CA THR A 162 -3.75 -19.99 19.17
C THR A 162 -4.84 -20.85 19.84
N ILE A 163 -6.09 -20.36 19.81
CA ILE A 163 -7.29 -21.13 20.19
C ILE A 163 -7.49 -22.39 19.33
N MET A 164 -6.84 -22.51 18.17
CA MET A 164 -6.93 -23.68 17.30
C MET A 164 -6.43 -24.97 17.99
N THR A 165 -5.70 -24.84 19.11
CA THR A 165 -5.37 -25.96 20.01
C THR A 165 -6.59 -26.54 20.76
N TRP A 166 -7.76 -25.88 20.67
CA TRP A 166 -9.04 -26.29 21.24
C TRP A 166 -10.08 -26.70 20.18
N ALA A 167 -9.85 -26.47 18.91
CA ALA A 167 -10.83 -26.52 17.81
C ALA A 167 -11.66 -27.82 17.71
N ARG A 168 -11.16 -28.96 18.24
CA ARG A 168 -11.87 -30.25 18.28
C ARG A 168 -12.21 -30.71 19.68
N SER A 169 -12.23 -29.81 20.64
CA SER A 169 -12.69 -30.09 22.01
C SER A 169 -14.18 -30.46 21.99
N LYS A 170 -14.55 -31.42 22.81
CA LYS A 170 -15.96 -31.78 22.95
C LYS A 170 -16.63 -30.80 23.89
N PRO A 171 -17.91 -30.45 23.68
CA PRO A 171 -18.67 -29.66 24.64
C PRO A 171 -18.55 -30.20 26.07
N LEU A 172 -18.60 -29.32 27.05
CA LEU A 172 -18.49 -29.67 28.47
C LEU A 172 -19.70 -30.47 28.89
N ASP A 173 -20.90 -30.05 28.47
CA ASP A 173 -22.15 -30.79 28.59
C ASP A 173 -22.68 -31.12 27.18
N PRO A 174 -22.99 -32.40 26.87
CA PRO A 174 -23.62 -32.76 25.62
C PRO A 174 -25.06 -32.26 25.46
N GLU A 175 -25.76 -31.97 26.57
CA GLU A 175 -27.12 -31.44 26.56
C GLU A 175 -27.17 -29.91 26.41
N ASP A 176 -26.05 -29.24 26.76
CA ASP A 176 -25.89 -27.79 26.58
C ASP A 176 -24.51 -27.49 25.91
N PRO A 177 -24.43 -27.56 24.60
CA PRO A 177 -23.20 -27.29 23.86
C PRO A 177 -22.76 -25.82 23.85
N GLU A 178 -23.60 -24.91 24.40
CA GLU A 178 -23.33 -23.47 24.40
C GLU A 178 -22.47 -23.01 25.58
N ILE A 179 -22.22 -23.88 26.56
CA ILE A 179 -21.37 -23.58 27.72
C ILE A 179 -19.95 -23.24 27.22
N PRO A 180 -19.42 -22.03 27.51
CA PRO A 180 -18.08 -21.63 27.06
C PRO A 180 -16.97 -22.43 27.78
N PHE A 181 -15.85 -22.66 27.09
CA PHE A 181 -14.66 -23.22 27.70
C PHE A 181 -13.91 -22.14 28.47
N THR A 182 -13.36 -22.54 29.62
CA THR A 182 -12.53 -21.68 30.48
C THR A 182 -11.11 -22.20 30.62
N GLU A 183 -10.23 -21.43 31.29
CA GLU A 183 -8.84 -21.85 31.55
C GLU A 183 -8.75 -23.18 32.32
N GLU A 184 -9.76 -23.53 33.15
CA GLU A 184 -9.78 -24.76 33.92
C GLU A 184 -9.83 -26.03 33.04
N ASP A 185 -10.45 -25.90 31.87
CA ASP A 185 -10.66 -26.98 30.91
C ASP A 185 -9.44 -27.28 30.02
N TYR A 186 -8.34 -26.51 30.14
CA TYR A 186 -7.18 -26.62 29.24
C TYR A 186 -6.62 -28.05 29.10
N ARG A 187 -6.86 -28.93 30.08
CA ARG A 187 -6.41 -30.33 30.03
C ARG A 187 -7.26 -31.22 29.11
N ARG A 188 -8.49 -30.81 28.83
CA ARG A 188 -9.45 -31.55 27.97
C ARG A 188 -9.34 -31.16 26.51
N ARG A 189 -8.61 -30.06 26.19
CA ARG A 189 -8.52 -29.49 24.84
C ARG A 189 -8.01 -30.51 23.83
N LYS A 190 -8.58 -30.42 22.64
CA LYS A 190 -8.15 -31.18 21.45
C LYS A 190 -7.87 -30.24 20.29
N PRO A 191 -6.64 -30.31 19.73
CA PRO A 191 -6.26 -29.43 18.64
C PRO A 191 -6.92 -29.81 17.32
N HIS A 192 -7.00 -28.81 16.41
CA HIS A 192 -7.15 -29.08 14.99
C HIS A 192 -5.92 -29.88 14.49
N PRO A 193 -6.07 -30.78 13.50
CA PRO A 193 -4.96 -31.61 13.03
C PRO A 193 -3.73 -30.82 12.58
N ASN A 194 -3.94 -29.67 11.98
CA ASN A 194 -2.85 -28.78 11.50
C ASN A 194 -2.12 -28.05 12.65
N PHE A 195 -2.72 -28.02 13.88
CA PHE A 195 -2.18 -27.32 15.04
C PHE A 195 -1.71 -28.25 16.18
N ILE A 196 -1.38 -29.51 15.85
CA ILE A 196 -0.87 -30.47 16.83
C ILE A 196 0.50 -30.07 17.38
N GLU A 197 1.36 -29.47 16.55
CA GLU A 197 2.69 -29.00 16.95
C GLU A 197 2.62 -27.87 17.97
N HIS A 198 1.67 -26.94 17.81
CA HIS A 198 1.39 -25.89 18.80
C HIS A 198 1.05 -26.50 20.16
N THR A 199 0.15 -27.46 20.20
CA THR A 199 -0.22 -28.16 21.47
C THR A 199 0.98 -28.89 22.11
N ASN A 200 1.88 -29.44 21.32
CA ASN A 200 3.08 -30.08 21.82
C ASN A 200 4.06 -29.08 22.43
N ALA A 201 4.23 -27.91 21.77
CA ALA A 201 5.02 -26.80 22.28
C ALA A 201 4.45 -26.30 23.62
N GLU A 202 3.12 -26.00 23.66
CA GLU A 202 2.44 -25.59 24.90
C GLU A 202 2.70 -26.55 26.06
N LYS A 203 2.54 -27.85 25.83
CA LYS A 203 2.81 -28.90 26.85
C LYS A 203 4.27 -28.92 27.31
N THR A 204 5.21 -28.73 26.39
CA THR A 204 6.64 -28.70 26.68
C THR A 204 7.01 -27.52 27.53
N ILE A 205 6.58 -26.30 27.14
CA ILE A 205 6.86 -25.04 27.86
C ILE A 205 6.21 -25.05 29.24
N THR A 206 4.97 -25.54 29.36
CA THR A 206 4.32 -25.73 30.68
C THR A 206 5.08 -26.71 31.59
N LYS A 207 5.71 -27.75 31.04
CA LYS A 207 6.55 -28.67 31.82
C LYS A 207 7.86 -28.03 32.28
N LEU A 208 8.53 -27.24 31.40
CA LEU A 208 9.78 -26.56 31.71
C LEU A 208 9.60 -25.55 32.88
N GLY A 209 8.52 -24.80 32.91
CA GLY A 209 8.21 -23.89 34.01
C GLY A 209 7.99 -24.59 35.35
N LYS A 210 7.56 -25.84 35.37
CA LYS A 210 7.41 -26.63 36.62
C LYS A 210 8.73 -27.06 37.21
N ILE A 211 9.80 -27.19 36.41
CA ILE A 211 11.11 -27.65 36.84
C ILE A 211 11.88 -26.57 37.58
N ALA A 212 11.84 -25.31 37.12
CA ALA A 212 12.65 -24.21 37.61
C ALA A 212 11.83 -23.02 38.20
N LYS A 213 10.76 -23.34 38.93
CA LYS A 213 9.74 -22.39 39.43
C LYS A 213 10.27 -21.12 40.12
N SER A 214 11.41 -21.17 40.77
CA SER A 214 11.93 -20.02 41.52
C SER A 214 12.68 -19.00 40.66
N LYS A 215 13.20 -19.40 39.50
CA LYS A 215 14.05 -18.59 38.62
C LYS A 215 13.57 -18.42 37.19
N PHE A 216 12.67 -19.29 36.73
CA PHE A 216 12.15 -19.30 35.38
C PHE A 216 10.66 -19.60 35.37
N ASN A 217 9.83 -18.60 35.10
CA ASN A 217 8.39 -18.75 34.96
C ASN A 217 8.02 -18.84 33.49
N THR A 218 7.13 -19.77 33.16
CA THR A 218 6.61 -19.92 31.81
C THR A 218 5.10 -19.77 31.79
N TYR A 219 4.59 -19.04 30.82
CA TYR A 219 3.16 -18.85 30.58
C TYR A 219 2.82 -19.25 29.16
N VAL A 220 1.63 -19.78 28.98
CA VAL A 220 1.03 -20.08 27.68
C VAL A 220 -0.24 -19.26 27.57
N VAL A 221 -0.34 -18.46 26.55
CA VAL A 221 -1.50 -17.63 26.25
C VAL A 221 -2.16 -18.17 24.98
N ALA A 222 -3.37 -18.71 25.08
CA ALA A 222 -4.17 -19.10 23.92
C ALA A 222 -4.96 -17.88 23.44
N SER A 223 -4.47 -17.25 22.38
CA SER A 223 -5.08 -16.07 21.78
C SER A 223 -6.27 -16.44 20.91
N GLY A 224 -7.37 -15.71 21.03
CA GLY A 224 -8.43 -15.68 20.05
C GLY A 224 -7.93 -15.23 18.69
N VAL A 225 -8.81 -15.24 17.69
CA VAL A 225 -8.52 -14.69 16.37
C VAL A 225 -8.24 -13.20 16.54
N GLN A 226 -7.04 -12.79 16.15
CA GLN A 226 -6.57 -11.43 16.32
C GLN A 226 -7.15 -10.51 15.24
N TYR A 227 -7.66 -9.35 15.66
CA TYR A 227 -8.18 -8.32 14.76
C TYR A 227 -7.70 -6.92 15.19
N GLY A 228 -7.94 -5.92 14.35
CA GLY A 228 -7.51 -4.53 14.55
C GLY A 228 -6.30 -4.12 13.72
N ALA A 229 -5.98 -2.84 13.69
CA ALA A 229 -4.88 -2.25 12.94
C ALA A 229 -4.89 -2.67 11.44
N GLU A 230 -3.82 -3.28 10.95
CA GLU A 230 -3.67 -3.66 9.54
C GLU A 230 -4.55 -4.84 9.11
N GLU A 231 -5.15 -5.56 10.05
CA GLU A 231 -5.89 -6.80 9.85
C GLU A 231 -5.09 -7.87 9.09
N LYS A 232 -5.17 -9.09 9.56
CA LYS A 232 -4.52 -10.23 8.91
C LYS A 232 -5.54 -11.22 8.34
N LEU A 233 -6.32 -11.83 9.23
CA LEU A 233 -7.29 -12.85 8.84
C LEU A 233 -8.52 -12.23 8.16
N LEU A 234 -9.05 -11.14 8.75
CA LEU A 234 -10.21 -10.45 8.23
C LEU A 234 -9.89 -9.51 7.06
N HIS A 235 -8.60 -9.29 6.75
CA HIS A 235 -8.16 -8.44 5.65
C HIS A 235 -8.86 -8.76 4.32
N TYR A 236 -9.09 -10.02 4.02
CA TYR A 236 -9.79 -10.45 2.81
C TYR A 236 -11.19 -9.82 2.70
N PHE A 237 -11.98 -9.85 3.78
CA PHE A 237 -13.32 -9.28 3.81
C PHE A 237 -13.30 -7.76 3.78
N PHE A 238 -12.38 -7.12 4.52
CA PHE A 238 -12.18 -5.68 4.48
C PHE A 238 -11.77 -5.21 3.09
N LYS A 239 -10.84 -5.89 2.42
CA LYS A 239 -10.37 -5.57 1.08
C LYS A 239 -11.48 -5.68 0.04
N LEU A 240 -12.24 -6.79 0.04
CA LEU A 240 -13.38 -6.97 -0.87
C LEU A 240 -14.46 -5.90 -0.66
N SER A 241 -14.77 -5.60 0.60
CA SER A 241 -15.76 -4.59 0.96
C SER A 241 -15.31 -3.20 0.52
N TRP A 242 -14.06 -2.84 0.75
CA TRP A 242 -13.50 -1.54 0.39
C TRP A 242 -13.41 -1.34 -1.13
N LEU A 243 -13.03 -2.37 -1.89
CA LEU A 243 -12.97 -2.31 -3.35
C LEU A 243 -14.37 -2.19 -3.98
N GLY A 244 -15.38 -2.83 -3.38
CA GLY A 244 -16.76 -2.77 -3.86
C GLY A 244 -16.97 -3.39 -5.25
N GLU A 245 -16.09 -4.30 -5.67
CA GLU A 245 -16.15 -4.97 -6.97
C GLU A 245 -17.21 -6.07 -7.00
N THR A 246 -17.50 -6.66 -5.84
CA THR A 246 -18.48 -7.72 -5.69
C THR A 246 -19.80 -7.16 -5.17
N PRO A 247 -20.96 -7.57 -5.71
CA PRO A 247 -22.27 -7.07 -5.26
C PRO A 247 -22.64 -7.55 -3.86
N ALA A 248 -22.05 -8.66 -3.40
CA ALA A 248 -22.27 -9.21 -2.06
C ALA A 248 -20.97 -9.87 -1.55
N ILE A 249 -20.73 -9.77 -0.26
CA ILE A 249 -19.56 -10.35 0.40
C ILE A 249 -19.84 -11.83 0.72
N PRO A 250 -18.92 -12.78 0.38
CA PRO A 250 -19.15 -14.19 0.60
C PRO A 250 -19.04 -14.59 2.08
N ILE A 251 -20.01 -15.39 2.57
CA ILE A 251 -19.96 -16.09 3.85
C ILE A 251 -19.73 -17.56 3.55
N PHE A 252 -18.62 -18.13 4.00
CA PHE A 252 -18.27 -19.51 3.73
C PHE A 252 -19.03 -20.49 4.65
N GLY A 253 -19.89 -21.32 4.06
CA GLY A 253 -20.76 -22.23 4.77
C GLY A 253 -22.05 -21.59 5.25
N ASP A 254 -22.56 -22.01 6.41
CA ASP A 254 -23.76 -21.46 7.07
C ASP A 254 -23.48 -20.19 7.87
N GLY A 255 -22.20 -19.96 8.24
CA GLY A 255 -21.77 -18.79 9.02
C GLY A 255 -22.20 -18.78 10.49
N ARG A 256 -22.84 -19.86 11.00
CA ARG A 256 -23.33 -19.96 12.38
C ARG A 256 -22.25 -20.32 13.41
N ASN A 257 -21.03 -20.55 12.95
CA ASN A 257 -19.92 -20.90 13.82
C ASN A 257 -19.46 -19.69 14.64
N ALA A 258 -19.34 -19.88 15.94
CA ALA A 258 -18.81 -18.87 16.85
C ALA A 258 -17.27 -18.84 16.77
N ILE A 259 -16.71 -17.66 16.62
CA ILE A 259 -15.26 -17.43 16.52
C ILE A 259 -14.83 -16.56 17.70
N PRO A 260 -14.06 -17.09 18.67
CA PRO A 260 -13.49 -16.26 19.73
C PRO A 260 -12.45 -15.29 19.14
N THR A 261 -12.62 -14.03 19.40
CA THR A 261 -11.78 -12.94 18.86
C THR A 261 -11.03 -12.21 19.98
N ILE A 262 -10.03 -11.43 19.63
CA ILE A 262 -9.38 -10.48 20.51
C ILE A 262 -8.75 -9.33 19.72
N HIS A 263 -8.92 -8.11 20.18
CA HIS A 263 -8.25 -6.97 19.59
C HIS A 263 -6.74 -7.02 19.88
N ILE A 264 -5.90 -6.70 18.88
CA ILE A 264 -4.43 -6.84 19.01
C ILE A 264 -3.83 -5.97 20.12
N ALA A 265 -4.41 -4.78 20.36
CA ALA A 265 -4.00 -3.91 21.45
C ALA A 265 -4.38 -4.49 22.83
N ASP A 266 -5.56 -5.10 22.95
CA ASP A 266 -6.01 -5.77 24.17
C ASP A 266 -5.14 -6.99 24.47
N LEU A 267 -4.72 -7.73 23.43
CA LEU A 267 -3.75 -8.81 23.57
C LEU A 267 -2.40 -8.31 24.10
N ALA A 268 -1.92 -7.17 23.61
CA ALA A 268 -0.70 -6.55 24.12
C ALA A 268 -0.83 -6.15 25.59
N ALA A 269 -2.00 -5.62 26.00
CA ALA A 269 -2.31 -5.31 27.40
C ALA A 269 -2.34 -6.57 28.29
N VAL A 270 -2.89 -7.70 27.78
CA VAL A 270 -2.81 -8.99 28.48
C VAL A 270 -1.36 -9.42 28.69
N LEU A 271 -0.50 -9.32 27.68
CA LEU A 271 0.91 -9.68 27.78
C LEU A 271 1.65 -8.79 28.80
N GLN A 272 1.36 -7.50 28.84
CA GLN A 272 1.87 -6.57 29.84
C GLN A 272 1.43 -6.98 31.24
N ASN A 273 0.15 -7.25 31.45
CA ASN A 273 -0.37 -7.70 32.74
C ASN A 273 0.30 -9.01 33.21
N ILE A 274 0.56 -9.97 32.31
CA ILE A 274 1.31 -11.20 32.65
C ILE A 274 2.73 -10.86 33.10
N ALA A 275 3.39 -9.93 32.42
CA ALA A 275 4.73 -9.51 32.72
C ALA A 275 4.84 -8.86 34.11
N ASP A 276 3.89 -7.97 34.46
CA ASP A 276 3.84 -7.23 35.72
C ASP A 276 3.36 -8.10 36.88
N HIS A 277 2.18 -8.76 36.75
CA HIS A 277 1.53 -9.52 37.84
C HIS A 277 2.15 -10.87 38.10
N ARG A 278 2.78 -11.52 37.08
CA ARG A 278 3.34 -12.87 37.18
C ARG A 278 2.37 -13.86 37.82
N PRO A 279 1.22 -14.12 37.19
CA PRO A 279 0.10 -14.88 37.76
C PRO A 279 0.52 -16.30 38.17
N ARG A 280 -0.26 -16.90 39.10
CA ARG A 280 -0.06 -18.30 39.53
C ARG A 280 -0.54 -19.30 38.49
N THR A 281 -1.51 -18.90 37.66
CA THR A 281 -2.05 -19.69 36.54
C THR A 281 -1.13 -19.55 35.35
N HIS A 282 -0.63 -20.68 34.86
CA HIS A 282 0.39 -20.75 33.80
C HIS A 282 -0.20 -20.96 32.39
N TYR A 283 -1.50 -21.18 32.28
CA TYR A 283 -2.23 -21.30 31.04
C TYR A 283 -3.39 -20.32 31.07
N LEU A 284 -3.43 -19.39 30.13
CA LEU A 284 -4.38 -18.30 30.07
C LEU A 284 -5.07 -18.32 28.70
N ILE A 285 -6.34 -17.93 28.69
CA ILE A 285 -7.10 -17.69 27.47
C ILE A 285 -7.18 -16.18 27.30
N ALA A 286 -6.89 -15.68 26.11
CA ALA A 286 -6.99 -14.28 25.74
C ALA A 286 -8.03 -14.13 24.63
N VAL A 287 -9.24 -13.81 25.01
CA VAL A 287 -10.41 -13.54 24.15
C VAL A 287 -11.18 -12.36 24.70
N ASP A 288 -11.87 -11.62 23.83
CA ASP A 288 -12.83 -10.59 24.24
C ASP A 288 -14.11 -11.21 24.86
N GLU A 289 -15.01 -10.39 25.34
CA GLU A 289 -16.24 -10.87 26.01
C GLU A 289 -17.36 -11.21 25.03
N SER A 290 -17.09 -11.12 23.72
CA SER A 290 -18.08 -11.35 22.69
C SER A 290 -18.25 -12.84 22.36
N ILE A 291 -19.48 -13.22 22.00
CA ILE A 291 -19.77 -14.51 21.37
C ILE A 291 -20.39 -14.20 20.02
N GLN A 292 -19.56 -13.96 19.02
CA GLN A 292 -19.98 -13.53 17.69
C GLN A 292 -19.84 -14.66 16.69
N THR A 293 -20.83 -14.75 15.80
CA THR A 293 -20.79 -15.71 14.70
C THR A 293 -19.99 -15.14 13.50
N PHE A 294 -19.46 -16.02 12.69
CA PHE A 294 -18.78 -15.63 11.46
C PHE A 294 -19.68 -14.78 10.54
N SER A 295 -20.97 -15.14 10.48
CA SER A 295 -21.97 -14.38 9.69
C SER A 295 -22.13 -12.95 10.19
N GLU A 296 -22.23 -12.74 11.50
CA GLU A 296 -22.36 -11.41 12.11
C GLU A 296 -21.14 -10.54 11.84
N ILE A 297 -19.94 -11.10 11.99
CA ILE A 297 -18.70 -10.38 11.69
C ILE A 297 -18.65 -9.93 10.22
N VAL A 298 -18.95 -10.84 9.26
CA VAL A 298 -18.89 -10.51 7.82
C VAL A 298 -20.01 -9.53 7.44
N LYS A 299 -21.24 -9.70 7.99
CA LYS A 299 -22.35 -8.75 7.80
C LYS A 299 -21.97 -7.36 8.31
N CYS A 300 -21.37 -7.28 9.48
CA CYS A 300 -20.93 -6.01 10.08
C CYS A 300 -19.86 -5.31 9.22
N ILE A 301 -18.83 -6.02 8.76
CA ILE A 301 -17.80 -5.49 7.84
C ILE A 301 -18.46 -5.01 6.54
N SER A 302 -19.38 -5.81 5.96
CA SER A 302 -20.07 -5.45 4.72
C SER A 302 -20.91 -4.18 4.86
N ARG A 303 -21.63 -4.00 5.98
CA ARG A 303 -22.46 -2.81 6.24
C ARG A 303 -21.61 -1.53 6.41
N ASN A 304 -20.49 -1.61 7.11
CA ASN A 304 -19.68 -0.43 7.47
C ASN A 304 -18.62 -0.04 6.42
N VAL A 305 -18.19 -0.98 5.58
CA VAL A 305 -17.14 -0.74 4.58
C VAL A 305 -17.59 -1.06 3.16
N GLY A 306 -18.56 -1.95 3.00
CA GLY A 306 -18.92 -2.54 1.72
C GLY A 306 -20.33 -2.25 1.21
N PRO A 307 -20.86 -3.15 0.37
CA PRO A 307 -22.17 -3.00 -0.25
C PRO A 307 -23.36 -3.25 0.71
N GLY A 308 -23.12 -3.66 1.95
CA GLY A 308 -24.15 -4.03 2.92
C GLY A 308 -24.81 -5.39 2.68
N LYS A 309 -24.50 -6.06 1.58
CA LYS A 309 -25.06 -7.35 1.19
C LYS A 309 -24.06 -8.48 1.38
N THR A 310 -24.56 -9.63 1.84
CA THR A 310 -23.75 -10.85 1.99
C THR A 310 -24.41 -12.01 1.27
N GLN A 311 -23.62 -13.00 0.85
CA GLN A 311 -24.09 -14.21 0.19
C GLN A 311 -23.46 -15.44 0.81
N LYS A 312 -24.29 -16.41 1.24
CA LYS A 312 -23.80 -17.72 1.69
C LYS A 312 -23.26 -18.51 0.50
N VAL A 313 -22.02 -18.97 0.58
CA VAL A 313 -21.35 -19.77 -0.45
C VAL A 313 -20.84 -21.08 0.16
N PRO A 314 -20.81 -22.19 -0.62
CA PRO A 314 -20.26 -23.45 -0.13
C PRO A 314 -18.83 -23.29 0.40
N ARG A 315 -18.49 -24.08 1.45
CA ARG A 315 -17.13 -24.07 2.06
C ARG A 315 -16.03 -24.38 1.06
N GLU A 316 -16.33 -25.19 0.05
CA GLU A 316 -15.41 -25.57 -1.01
C GLU A 316 -14.92 -24.37 -1.84
N ASN A 317 -15.75 -23.34 -1.97
CA ASN A 317 -15.38 -22.12 -2.69
C ASN A 317 -14.27 -21.32 -1.96
N ALA A 318 -14.16 -21.47 -0.63
CA ALA A 318 -13.10 -20.83 0.13
C ALA A 318 -11.70 -21.35 -0.30
N PHE A 319 -11.58 -22.65 -0.63
CA PHE A 319 -10.31 -23.25 -1.08
C PHE A 319 -9.89 -22.84 -2.50
N LEU A 320 -10.80 -22.28 -3.29
CA LEU A 320 -10.50 -21.75 -4.61
C LEU A 320 -9.91 -20.34 -4.56
N ASN A 321 -9.96 -19.71 -3.39
CA ASN A 321 -9.48 -18.37 -3.20
C ASN A 321 -7.96 -18.37 -2.97
N LYS A 322 -7.23 -17.60 -3.77
CA LYS A 322 -5.77 -17.48 -3.66
C LYS A 322 -5.32 -16.59 -2.48
N ASP A 323 -6.20 -15.70 -2.05
CA ASP A 323 -5.89 -14.71 -1.02
C ASP A 323 -5.99 -15.26 0.41
N LEU A 324 -6.53 -16.49 0.59
CA LEU A 324 -6.67 -17.15 1.88
C LEU A 324 -5.83 -18.43 1.95
N THR A 325 -5.00 -18.54 2.98
CA THR A 325 -4.23 -19.75 3.26
C THR A 325 -5.10 -20.81 3.93
N GLN A 326 -4.67 -22.09 3.88
CA GLN A 326 -5.38 -23.19 4.53
C GLN A 326 -5.54 -22.96 6.04
N GLU A 327 -4.52 -22.42 6.69
CA GLU A 327 -4.53 -22.15 8.14
C GLU A 327 -5.57 -21.08 8.47
N GLN A 328 -5.63 -20.01 7.67
CA GLN A 328 -6.64 -18.95 7.82
C GLN A 328 -8.07 -19.47 7.61
N LEU A 329 -8.27 -20.38 6.65
CA LEU A 329 -9.58 -21.02 6.44
C LEU A 329 -9.97 -21.91 7.63
N ASP A 330 -9.03 -22.64 8.21
CA ASP A 330 -9.28 -23.47 9.40
C ASP A 330 -9.68 -22.57 10.58
N GLU A 331 -9.08 -21.38 10.74
CA GLU A 331 -9.42 -20.38 11.77
C GLU A 331 -10.80 -19.77 11.56
N LEU A 332 -11.16 -19.41 10.32
CA LEU A 332 -12.50 -18.87 9.99
C LEU A 332 -13.64 -19.88 10.18
N LEU A 333 -13.35 -21.16 10.02
CA LEU A 333 -14.35 -22.23 10.10
C LEU A 333 -14.42 -22.89 11.50
N VAL A 334 -13.64 -22.40 12.47
CA VAL A 334 -13.69 -22.90 13.85
C VAL A 334 -15.03 -22.56 14.49
N ASN A 335 -15.52 -23.47 15.33
CA ASN A 335 -16.71 -23.21 16.16
C ASN A 335 -16.35 -23.47 17.61
N LEU A 336 -16.09 -22.41 18.34
CA LEU A 336 -15.70 -22.42 19.75
C LEU A 336 -16.40 -21.30 20.51
N ARG A 337 -16.85 -21.62 21.72
CA ARG A 337 -17.29 -20.61 22.69
C ARG A 337 -16.29 -20.64 23.84
N MET A 338 -15.68 -19.51 24.14
CA MET A 338 -14.62 -19.40 25.16
C MET A 338 -14.85 -18.18 26.02
N GLU A 339 -14.46 -18.26 27.27
CA GLU A 339 -14.50 -17.17 28.22
C GLU A 339 -13.19 -17.05 28.97
N ALA A 340 -12.62 -15.85 29.01
CA ALA A 340 -11.37 -15.53 29.70
C ALA A 340 -11.65 -15.11 31.15
N VAL A 341 -12.07 -16.09 31.99
CA VAL A 341 -12.48 -15.82 33.38
C VAL A 341 -11.32 -15.24 34.20
N TYR A 342 -10.10 -15.80 34.01
CA TYR A 342 -8.94 -15.32 34.76
C TYR A 342 -8.60 -13.87 34.47
N LEU A 343 -8.70 -13.44 33.21
CA LEU A 343 -8.42 -12.06 32.78
C LEU A 343 -9.41 -11.08 33.44
N LYS A 344 -10.69 -11.41 33.43
CA LYS A 344 -11.75 -10.58 34.02
C LYS A 344 -11.58 -10.36 35.51
N GLU A 345 -11.18 -11.41 36.24
CA GLU A 345 -11.14 -11.38 37.70
C GLU A 345 -9.82 -10.81 38.25
N ASN A 346 -8.71 -10.90 37.49
CA ASN A 346 -7.38 -10.68 38.04
C ASN A 346 -6.55 -9.62 37.32
N PHE A 347 -6.94 -9.19 36.12
CA PHE A 347 -6.18 -8.23 35.34
C PHE A 347 -6.91 -6.89 35.21
N ASN A 348 -6.14 -5.83 35.31
CA ASN A 348 -6.59 -4.46 35.06
C ASN A 348 -6.26 -4.09 33.61
N ILE A 349 -7.23 -4.28 32.69
CA ILE A 349 -7.07 -4.03 31.28
C ILE A 349 -7.96 -2.85 30.88
N LYS A 350 -7.35 -1.82 30.30
CA LYS A 350 -8.11 -0.79 29.58
C LYS A 350 -8.47 -1.35 28.20
N TRP A 351 -9.65 -1.94 28.10
CA TRP A 351 -10.10 -2.57 26.88
C TRP A 351 -10.33 -1.55 25.76
N VAL A 352 -9.82 -1.86 24.59
CA VAL A 352 -10.07 -1.14 23.33
C VAL A 352 -11.39 -1.62 22.71
N ALA A 353 -11.62 -2.94 22.75
CA ALA A 353 -12.79 -3.56 22.16
C ALA A 353 -13.32 -4.72 23.02
N GLN A 354 -13.74 -4.46 24.26
CA GLN A 354 -14.22 -5.46 25.21
C GLN A 354 -15.38 -6.29 24.69
N ALA A 355 -16.36 -5.63 24.04
CA ALA A 355 -17.56 -6.28 23.50
C ALA A 355 -17.34 -6.88 22.08
N GLY A 356 -16.09 -6.94 21.60
CA GLY A 356 -15.73 -7.54 20.33
C GLY A 356 -15.84 -6.63 19.10
N ILE A 357 -15.56 -7.21 17.93
CA ILE A 357 -15.42 -6.45 16.68
C ILE A 357 -16.73 -5.83 16.19
N VAL A 358 -17.88 -6.45 16.43
CA VAL A 358 -19.17 -5.99 15.91
C VAL A 358 -19.58 -4.67 16.57
N GLU A 359 -19.43 -4.57 17.88
CA GLU A 359 -19.79 -3.35 18.64
C GLU A 359 -18.79 -2.20 18.41
N HIS A 360 -17.51 -2.53 18.13
CA HIS A 360 -16.44 -1.54 17.96
C HIS A 360 -16.00 -1.38 16.50
N ILE A 361 -16.86 -1.73 15.55
CA ILE A 361 -16.51 -1.80 14.13
C ILE A 361 -16.02 -0.46 13.56
N ASP A 362 -16.61 0.65 13.96
CA ASP A 362 -16.23 1.99 13.46
C ASP A 362 -14.77 2.31 13.79
N GLN A 363 -14.35 1.95 15.00
CA GLN A 363 -12.98 2.09 15.45
C GLN A 363 -12.04 1.19 14.67
N VAL A 364 -12.37 -0.10 14.55
CA VAL A 364 -11.57 -1.08 13.78
C VAL A 364 -11.42 -0.66 12.32
N VAL A 365 -12.50 -0.14 11.70
CA VAL A 365 -12.46 0.40 10.33
C VAL A 365 -11.54 1.63 10.25
N LYS A 366 -11.58 2.52 11.23
CA LYS A 366 -10.69 3.69 11.29
C LYS A 366 -9.24 3.26 11.39
N GLU A 367 -8.91 2.35 12.31
CA GLU A 367 -7.57 1.78 12.48
C GLU A 367 -7.08 1.11 11.20
N TYR A 368 -7.93 0.30 10.56
CA TYR A 368 -7.61 -0.39 9.30
C TYR A 368 -7.28 0.58 8.17
N LYS A 369 -8.08 1.65 8.02
CA LYS A 369 -7.84 2.69 7.02
C LYS A 369 -6.55 3.47 7.29
N GLN A 370 -6.29 3.81 8.55
CA GLN A 370 -5.10 4.56 8.95
C GLN A 370 -3.81 3.74 8.80
N SER A 371 -3.78 2.52 9.31
CA SER A 371 -2.60 1.66 9.30
C SER A 371 -2.15 1.29 7.88
N ARG A 372 -3.10 1.12 6.95
CA ARG A 372 -2.84 0.85 5.54
C ARG A 372 -2.75 2.11 4.67
N GLY A 373 -2.95 3.30 5.24
CA GLY A 373 -2.94 4.55 4.48
C GLY A 373 -4.08 4.65 3.44
N LEU A 374 -5.21 3.98 3.69
CA LEU A 374 -6.38 3.96 2.80
C LEU A 374 -7.25 5.19 3.04
N LEU A 375 -6.79 6.35 2.57
CA LEU A 375 -7.52 7.60 2.70
C LEU A 375 -8.17 7.99 1.37
N PRO A 376 -9.44 8.43 1.37
CA PRO A 376 -10.11 8.86 0.14
C PRO A 376 -9.40 10.08 -0.46
N VAL A 377 -9.33 10.13 -1.79
CA VAL A 377 -8.85 11.31 -2.53
C VAL A 377 -10.05 11.93 -3.25
N LYS A 378 -10.47 13.12 -2.82
CA LYS A 378 -11.67 13.79 -3.31
C LYS A 378 -11.27 15.04 -4.09
N ILE A 379 -11.47 15.02 -5.42
CA ILE A 379 -11.05 16.04 -6.35
C ILE A 379 -12.27 16.65 -7.03
N CYS A 380 -12.33 17.99 -7.12
CA CYS A 380 -13.30 18.71 -7.93
C CYS A 380 -12.59 19.45 -9.07
N ILE A 381 -12.97 19.19 -10.33
CA ILE A 381 -12.40 19.82 -11.51
C ILE A 381 -13.40 20.79 -12.11
N LEU A 382 -13.08 22.07 -12.07
CA LEU A 382 -13.90 23.17 -12.56
C LEU A 382 -13.22 23.87 -13.75
N GLY A 383 -13.99 24.60 -14.54
CA GLY A 383 -13.46 25.37 -15.68
C GLY A 383 -14.43 25.47 -16.86
N PRO A 384 -14.10 26.29 -17.88
CA PRO A 384 -14.96 26.55 -19.03
C PRO A 384 -15.20 25.28 -19.87
N PRO A 385 -16.28 25.25 -20.68
CA PRO A 385 -16.51 24.17 -21.60
C PRO A 385 -15.38 24.07 -22.64
N GLY A 386 -14.98 22.86 -23.01
CA GLY A 386 -13.91 22.59 -23.98
C GLY A 386 -12.48 22.70 -23.45
N VAL A 387 -12.26 23.04 -22.18
CA VAL A 387 -10.91 23.17 -21.57
C VAL A 387 -10.21 21.81 -21.39
N GLY A 388 -10.95 20.70 -21.38
CA GLY A 388 -10.38 19.36 -21.25
C GLY A 388 -10.62 18.67 -19.89
N LYS A 389 -11.58 19.15 -19.09
CA LYS A 389 -11.92 18.60 -17.76
C LYS A 389 -12.04 17.08 -17.76
N THR A 390 -12.89 16.54 -18.62
CA THR A 390 -13.19 15.10 -18.68
C THR A 390 -11.95 14.25 -18.96
N SER A 391 -11.10 14.66 -19.90
CA SER A 391 -9.88 13.92 -20.22
C SER A 391 -8.85 13.94 -19.08
N ILE A 392 -8.75 15.08 -18.39
CA ILE A 392 -7.88 15.21 -17.21
C ILE A 392 -8.46 14.39 -16.05
N ALA A 393 -9.78 14.44 -15.84
CA ALA A 393 -10.47 13.63 -14.84
C ALA A 393 -10.25 12.12 -15.08
N GLU A 394 -10.33 11.66 -16.33
CA GLU A 394 -10.07 10.27 -16.69
C GLU A 394 -8.64 9.82 -16.38
N GLU A 395 -7.64 10.66 -16.66
CA GLU A 395 -6.24 10.35 -16.32
C GLU A 395 -6.00 10.34 -14.80
N LEU A 396 -6.61 11.27 -14.05
CA LEU A 396 -6.55 11.29 -12.59
C LEU A 396 -7.26 10.08 -11.98
N CYS A 397 -8.44 9.70 -12.49
CA CYS A 397 -9.16 8.50 -12.03
C CYS A 397 -8.37 7.22 -12.27
N LYS A 398 -7.66 7.11 -13.39
CA LYS A 398 -6.76 5.96 -13.65
C LYS A 398 -5.58 5.92 -12.69
N HIS A 399 -4.99 7.08 -12.40
CA HIS A 399 -3.83 7.17 -11.52
C HIS A 399 -4.18 6.87 -10.06
N TYR A 400 -5.25 7.50 -9.54
CA TYR A 400 -5.68 7.34 -8.16
C TYR A 400 -6.63 6.17 -7.92
N LYS A 401 -7.11 5.50 -8.98
CA LYS A 401 -8.14 4.43 -8.92
C LYS A 401 -9.40 4.88 -8.16
N VAL A 402 -9.87 6.11 -8.44
CA VAL A 402 -11.06 6.72 -7.82
C VAL A 402 -12.22 6.84 -8.82
N HIS A 403 -13.41 7.10 -8.31
CA HIS A 403 -14.63 7.12 -9.12
C HIS A 403 -14.76 8.41 -9.92
N HIS A 404 -14.95 8.28 -11.25
CA HIS A 404 -15.25 9.42 -12.12
C HIS A 404 -16.75 9.75 -12.05
N ILE A 405 -17.09 10.92 -11.54
CA ILE A 405 -18.47 11.35 -11.33
C ILE A 405 -18.85 12.41 -12.35
N LYS A 406 -19.70 12.01 -13.30
CA LYS A 406 -20.32 12.86 -14.32
C LYS A 406 -21.82 12.96 -14.03
N ILE A 407 -22.39 14.16 -14.06
CA ILE A 407 -23.82 14.40 -13.79
C ILE A 407 -24.71 13.46 -14.63
N LYS A 408 -24.43 13.32 -15.93
CA LYS A 408 -25.22 12.49 -16.83
C LYS A 408 -25.23 11.02 -16.42
N ASP A 409 -24.07 10.50 -16.05
CA ASP A 409 -23.91 9.09 -15.68
C ASP A 409 -24.57 8.80 -14.33
N VAL A 410 -24.50 9.75 -13.39
CA VAL A 410 -25.18 9.64 -12.09
C VAL A 410 -26.70 9.60 -12.26
N ILE A 411 -27.27 10.54 -13.04
CA ILE A 411 -28.70 10.58 -13.30
C ILE A 411 -29.18 9.31 -14.02
N ALA A 412 -28.45 8.86 -15.05
CA ALA A 412 -28.81 7.65 -15.79
C ALA A 412 -28.81 6.41 -14.89
N LYS A 413 -27.79 6.26 -14.03
CA LYS A 413 -27.71 5.16 -13.08
C LYS A 413 -28.75 5.25 -11.98
N ALA A 414 -29.06 6.45 -11.49
CA ALA A 414 -30.11 6.64 -10.48
C ALA A 414 -31.49 6.18 -11.04
N ILE A 415 -31.83 6.61 -12.26
CA ILE A 415 -33.08 6.18 -12.90
C ILE A 415 -33.09 4.67 -13.14
N GLU A 416 -31.98 4.10 -13.64
CA GLU A 416 -31.85 2.64 -13.85
C GLU A 416 -31.99 1.85 -12.53
N ASN A 417 -31.45 2.35 -11.44
CA ASN A 417 -31.57 1.71 -10.13
C ASN A 417 -33.03 1.80 -9.60
N LEU A 418 -33.68 2.95 -9.75
CA LEU A 418 -35.10 3.09 -9.37
C LEU A 418 -35.99 2.16 -10.21
N GLU A 419 -35.73 2.04 -11.52
CA GLU A 419 -36.45 1.11 -12.38
C GLU A 419 -36.22 -0.36 -12.01
N LYS A 420 -35.03 -0.71 -11.53
CA LYS A 420 -34.73 -2.07 -11.03
C LYS A 420 -35.42 -2.38 -9.70
N ILE A 421 -35.54 -1.41 -8.81
CA ILE A 421 -36.24 -1.58 -7.53
C ILE A 421 -37.73 -1.76 -7.76
N VAL A 422 -38.30 -0.97 -8.69
CA VAL A 422 -39.75 -1.00 -9.03
C VAL A 422 -40.11 -2.20 -9.92
N ALA A 423 -39.14 -2.80 -10.63
CA ALA A 423 -39.40 -3.97 -11.47
C ALA A 423 -39.87 -5.17 -10.63
N PRO A 424 -40.95 -5.87 -11.00
CA PRO A 424 -41.41 -7.03 -10.26
C PRO A 424 -40.33 -8.10 -10.21
N LYS A 425 -39.83 -8.43 -9.02
CA LYS A 425 -38.93 -9.56 -8.81
C LYS A 425 -39.67 -10.84 -9.20
N GLU A 426 -39.14 -11.64 -10.12
CA GLU A 426 -39.61 -13.01 -10.34
C GLU A 426 -39.40 -13.78 -9.04
N ILE A 427 -40.50 -14.21 -8.41
CA ILE A 427 -40.50 -14.96 -7.17
C ILE A 427 -39.84 -16.31 -7.46
N VAL A 428 -38.57 -16.43 -7.14
CA VAL A 428 -37.92 -17.73 -6.96
C VAL A 428 -38.32 -18.19 -5.57
N GLU A 429 -39.16 -19.22 -5.48
CA GLU A 429 -39.61 -19.78 -4.21
C GLU A 429 -38.39 -20.13 -3.35
N PRO A 430 -38.25 -19.58 -2.12
CA PRO A 430 -37.18 -19.97 -1.22
C PRO A 430 -37.46 -21.38 -0.67
N GLU A 431 -36.46 -22.23 -0.69
CA GLU A 431 -36.47 -23.44 0.12
C GLU A 431 -36.55 -23.06 1.60
N VAL A 432 -37.60 -23.52 2.24
CA VAL A 432 -37.99 -23.30 3.64
C VAL A 432 -36.83 -23.55 4.59
N VAL A 433 -36.37 -22.53 5.29
CA VAL A 433 -35.56 -22.66 6.52
C VAL A 433 -36.06 -21.63 7.53
N GLU A 434 -36.31 -22.11 8.75
CA GLU A 434 -36.87 -21.41 9.89
C GLU A 434 -36.07 -20.16 10.32
N GLU A 435 -36.42 -18.98 9.81
CA GLU A 435 -36.01 -17.64 10.31
C GLU A 435 -37.20 -16.66 10.07
N GLU A 436 -38.36 -16.92 10.73
CA GLU A 436 -39.62 -16.23 10.42
C GLU A 436 -39.68 -14.77 10.92
N GLU A 437 -38.94 -14.36 11.95
CA GLU A 437 -39.06 -13.00 12.52
C GLU A 437 -38.16 -11.95 11.81
N GLU A 438 -36.93 -12.29 11.39
CA GLU A 438 -36.08 -11.36 10.64
C GLU A 438 -36.54 -11.18 9.17
N GLU A 439 -37.20 -12.19 8.57
CA GLU A 439 -37.74 -12.11 7.20
C GLU A 439 -39.01 -11.23 7.13
N GLU A 440 -39.82 -11.11 8.20
CA GLU A 440 -40.98 -10.22 8.24
C GLU A 440 -40.57 -8.75 8.30
N GLU A 441 -39.60 -8.36 9.14
CA GLU A 441 -39.05 -6.99 9.20
C GLU A 441 -38.35 -6.58 7.89
N GLU A 442 -37.53 -7.47 7.27
CA GLU A 442 -36.90 -7.18 6.00
C GLU A 442 -37.93 -7.06 4.85
N ALA A 443 -39.04 -7.80 4.90
CA ALA A 443 -40.10 -7.73 3.90
C ALA A 443 -40.97 -6.47 4.01
N GLU A 444 -41.19 -5.95 5.20
CA GLU A 444 -41.90 -4.68 5.44
C GLU A 444 -41.03 -3.50 4.99
N GLU A 445 -39.72 -3.47 5.33
CA GLU A 445 -38.78 -2.45 4.87
C GLU A 445 -38.58 -2.47 3.34
N GLU A 446 -38.55 -3.67 2.72
CA GLU A 446 -38.50 -3.78 1.24
C GLU A 446 -39.79 -3.25 0.60
N GLY A 447 -40.95 -3.40 1.24
CA GLY A 447 -42.25 -2.91 0.75
C GLY A 447 -42.31 -1.38 0.74
N GLU A 448 -41.93 -0.74 1.82
CA GLU A 448 -41.88 0.73 1.93
C GLU A 448 -40.87 1.33 0.95
N ASN A 449 -39.69 0.72 0.79
CA ASN A 449 -38.66 1.15 -0.16
C ASN A 449 -39.15 1.09 -1.61
N ILE A 450 -40.04 0.15 -1.98
CA ILE A 450 -40.58 0.03 -3.34
C ILE A 450 -41.56 1.15 -3.64
N GLU A 451 -42.45 1.50 -2.69
CA GLU A 451 -43.43 2.59 -2.84
C GLU A 451 -42.72 3.94 -2.96
N GLU A 452 -41.78 4.24 -2.10
CA GLU A 452 -40.96 5.48 -2.16
C GLU A 452 -40.15 5.58 -3.47
N ALA A 453 -39.56 4.47 -3.93
CA ALA A 453 -38.82 4.43 -5.20
C ALA A 453 -39.73 4.68 -6.40
N GLN A 454 -40.97 4.18 -6.36
CA GLN A 454 -41.95 4.42 -7.42
C GLN A 454 -42.42 5.87 -7.46
N GLU A 455 -42.75 6.47 -6.31
CA GLU A 455 -43.14 7.88 -6.21
C GLU A 455 -42.01 8.80 -6.71
N LEU A 456 -40.76 8.50 -6.33
CA LEU A 456 -39.61 9.25 -6.80
C LEU A 456 -39.40 9.10 -8.31
N LEU A 457 -39.53 7.89 -8.85
CA LEU A 457 -39.39 7.62 -10.27
C LEU A 457 -40.46 8.36 -11.10
N ASP A 458 -41.71 8.38 -10.64
CA ASP A 458 -42.81 9.09 -11.30
C ASP A 458 -42.59 10.62 -11.22
N SER A 459 -42.14 11.15 -10.09
CA SER A 459 -41.79 12.57 -9.94
C SER A 459 -40.63 13.00 -10.86
N VAL A 460 -39.61 12.15 -10.99
CA VAL A 460 -38.47 12.38 -11.88
C VAL A 460 -38.91 12.38 -13.36
N LYS A 461 -39.76 11.43 -13.77
CA LYS A 461 -40.28 11.34 -15.14
C LYS A 461 -41.18 12.54 -15.47
N GLU A 462 -42.07 12.94 -14.56
CA GLU A 462 -42.91 14.14 -14.72
C GLU A 462 -42.07 15.41 -14.85
N ASN A 463 -41.06 15.60 -14.02
CA ASN A 463 -40.16 16.74 -14.07
C ASN A 463 -39.37 16.79 -15.40
N MET A 464 -38.88 15.63 -15.89
CA MET A 464 -38.20 15.54 -17.20
C MET A 464 -39.14 15.89 -18.37
N GLU A 465 -40.44 15.50 -18.31
CA GLU A 465 -41.42 15.85 -19.33
C GLU A 465 -41.71 17.36 -19.34
N GLN A 466 -41.83 17.99 -18.16
CA GLN A 466 -42.06 19.42 -18.04
C GLN A 466 -40.87 20.27 -18.50
N ASN A 467 -39.64 19.79 -18.29
CA ASN A 467 -38.40 20.54 -18.55
C ASN A 467 -37.66 20.10 -19.82
N ALA A 468 -38.37 19.56 -20.82
CA ALA A 468 -37.80 19.11 -22.11
C ALA A 468 -36.59 18.16 -21.97
N GLY A 469 -36.67 17.20 -21.07
CA GLY A 469 -35.66 16.17 -20.80
C GLY A 469 -34.52 16.62 -19.90
N ARG A 470 -34.68 17.73 -19.16
CA ARG A 470 -33.74 18.18 -18.14
C ARG A 470 -34.38 17.95 -16.75
N LEU A 471 -33.55 17.63 -15.78
CA LEU A 471 -33.96 17.60 -14.37
C LEU A 471 -33.71 18.95 -13.70
N ASP A 472 -34.56 19.30 -12.76
CA ASP A 472 -34.35 20.46 -11.89
C ASP A 472 -33.13 20.22 -11.00
N ASP A 473 -32.50 21.32 -10.59
CA ASP A 473 -31.28 21.30 -9.80
C ASP A 473 -31.44 20.57 -8.46
N SER A 474 -32.64 20.59 -7.85
CA SER A 474 -32.98 19.86 -6.62
C SER A 474 -32.79 18.33 -6.76
N PHE A 475 -33.30 17.73 -7.84
CA PHE A 475 -33.11 16.30 -8.11
C PHE A 475 -31.65 15.97 -8.44
N VAL A 476 -30.96 16.86 -9.16
CA VAL A 476 -29.54 16.70 -9.47
C VAL A 476 -28.72 16.68 -8.20
N VAL A 477 -28.95 17.63 -7.28
CA VAL A 477 -28.27 17.70 -5.99
C VAL A 477 -28.54 16.45 -5.16
N ARG A 478 -29.81 15.99 -5.07
CA ARG A 478 -30.19 14.77 -4.35
C ARG A 478 -29.43 13.55 -4.86
N PHE A 479 -29.45 13.29 -6.17
CA PHE A 479 -28.74 12.14 -6.74
C PHE A 479 -27.22 12.25 -6.63
N MET A 480 -26.68 13.45 -6.74
CA MET A 480 -25.25 13.68 -6.54
C MET A 480 -24.84 13.44 -5.10
N LYS A 481 -25.63 13.93 -4.12
CA LYS A 481 -25.41 13.73 -2.69
C LYS A 481 -25.46 12.25 -2.34
N GLU A 482 -26.49 11.53 -2.80
CA GLU A 482 -26.63 10.09 -2.65
C GLU A 482 -25.41 9.33 -3.24
N LYS A 483 -24.96 9.72 -4.45
CA LYS A 483 -23.78 9.10 -5.07
C LYS A 483 -22.50 9.38 -4.30
N LEU A 484 -22.29 10.60 -3.82
CA LEU A 484 -21.11 10.96 -3.02
C LEU A 484 -21.10 10.26 -1.65
N MET A 485 -22.29 10.04 -1.08
CA MET A 485 -22.50 9.30 0.17
C MET A 485 -22.32 7.79 0.02
N SER A 486 -22.32 7.26 -1.20
CA SER A 486 -22.12 5.81 -1.43
C SER A 486 -20.77 5.32 -0.91
N MET A 487 -20.73 4.08 -0.37
CA MET A 487 -19.52 3.49 0.23
C MET A 487 -18.30 3.52 -0.68
N PRO A 488 -18.37 3.20 -1.99
CA PRO A 488 -17.21 3.31 -2.87
C PRO A 488 -16.60 4.72 -2.91
N CYS A 489 -17.44 5.77 -2.94
CA CYS A 489 -16.96 7.15 -2.93
C CYS A 489 -16.38 7.57 -1.57
N LYS A 490 -16.96 7.09 -0.46
CA LYS A 490 -16.45 7.33 0.90
C LYS A 490 -15.10 6.63 1.14
N ASN A 491 -14.90 5.44 0.57
CA ASN A 491 -13.71 4.65 0.78
C ASN A 491 -12.54 5.08 -0.12
N GLN A 492 -12.79 5.17 -1.43
CA GLN A 492 -11.75 5.40 -2.42
C GLN A 492 -11.60 6.89 -2.77
N GLY A 493 -12.69 7.62 -2.69
CA GLY A 493 -12.77 8.98 -3.17
C GLY A 493 -13.35 9.09 -4.58
N TYR A 494 -13.28 10.29 -5.14
CA TYR A 494 -13.92 10.61 -6.41
C TYR A 494 -13.25 11.78 -7.14
N VAL A 495 -13.54 11.88 -8.43
CA VAL A 495 -13.28 13.09 -9.23
C VAL A 495 -14.61 13.62 -9.76
N LEU A 496 -15.02 14.81 -9.33
CA LEU A 496 -16.18 15.54 -9.85
C LEU A 496 -15.80 16.25 -11.15
N ASP A 497 -16.46 15.90 -12.25
CA ASP A 497 -16.20 16.48 -13.58
C ASP A 497 -17.16 17.63 -13.88
N GLY A 498 -16.72 18.87 -13.64
CA GLY A 498 -17.44 20.09 -14.00
C GLY A 498 -18.73 20.33 -13.22
N PHE A 499 -18.82 19.89 -11.98
CA PHE A 499 -19.89 20.13 -11.02
C PHE A 499 -19.28 20.41 -9.65
N PRO A 500 -19.89 21.28 -8.80
CA PRO A 500 -21.06 22.15 -9.06
C PRO A 500 -20.76 23.28 -10.04
N LYS A 501 -21.81 23.93 -10.59
CA LYS A 501 -21.66 24.98 -11.60
C LYS A 501 -21.89 26.40 -11.06
N THR A 502 -22.64 26.53 -9.98
CA THR A 502 -22.98 27.80 -9.31
C THR A 502 -22.66 27.71 -7.84
N TYR A 503 -22.56 28.86 -7.18
CA TYR A 503 -22.35 28.97 -5.73
C TYR A 503 -23.46 28.27 -4.95
N ASP A 504 -24.73 28.52 -5.34
CA ASP A 504 -25.90 27.93 -4.66
C ASP A 504 -25.88 26.39 -4.76
N LEU A 505 -25.59 25.84 -5.95
CA LEU A 505 -25.45 24.39 -6.13
C LEU A 505 -24.34 23.77 -5.27
N ALA A 506 -23.24 24.51 -5.03
CA ALA A 506 -22.19 24.05 -4.15
C ALA A 506 -22.67 24.05 -2.70
N LYS A 507 -23.38 25.10 -2.29
CA LYS A 507 -23.97 25.20 -0.96
C LYS A 507 -24.98 24.08 -0.72
N ASP A 508 -25.94 23.87 -1.62
CA ASP A 508 -26.97 22.82 -1.47
C ASP A 508 -26.35 21.39 -1.45
N LEU A 509 -25.25 21.18 -2.20
CA LEU A 509 -24.60 19.88 -2.25
C LEU A 509 -23.84 19.54 -0.99
N PHE A 510 -23.10 20.51 -0.44
CA PHE A 510 -22.12 20.24 0.62
C PHE A 510 -22.55 20.66 2.02
N ASN A 511 -23.60 21.47 2.18
CA ASN A 511 -24.10 21.85 3.50
C ASN A 511 -24.83 20.69 4.19
N LEU A 512 -24.74 20.66 5.51
CA LEU A 512 -25.54 19.81 6.37
C LEU A 512 -26.99 20.30 6.41
N GLU A 513 -27.97 19.39 6.43
CA GLU A 513 -29.41 19.71 6.37
C GLU A 513 -29.99 20.23 7.69
N ASP A 514 -29.29 20.03 8.83
CA ASP A 514 -29.82 20.26 10.17
C ASP A 514 -29.61 21.68 10.73
N ASP A 515 -28.96 22.61 10.02
CA ASP A 515 -28.51 23.88 10.60
C ASP A 515 -29.35 25.13 10.28
N GLU A 516 -30.56 24.99 9.69
CA GLU A 516 -31.40 26.16 9.41
C GLU A 516 -31.94 26.90 10.68
N GLU A 517 -31.97 26.24 11.86
CA GLU A 517 -32.49 26.83 13.11
C GLU A 517 -31.39 27.42 14.03
N GLU A 518 -30.10 27.08 13.88
CA GLU A 518 -29.03 27.56 14.77
C GLU A 518 -28.18 28.73 14.16
N ASP A 519 -28.35 29.05 12.90
CA ASP A 519 -27.52 30.05 12.16
C ASP A 519 -27.75 31.52 12.64
N ASP A 520 -28.77 31.80 13.43
CA ASP A 520 -29.05 33.14 13.92
C ASP A 520 -28.30 33.57 15.20
N LEU A 521 -27.55 32.68 15.85
CA LEU A 521 -26.92 32.96 17.15
C LEU A 521 -25.39 32.82 17.26
N LYS A 522 -24.74 32.15 16.34
CA LYS A 522 -23.26 31.98 16.38
C LYS A 522 -22.65 32.28 14.99
N GLY A 523 -21.96 33.40 14.89
CA GLY A 523 -21.37 33.95 13.65
C GLY A 523 -20.93 32.95 12.58
N LYS A 524 -21.25 33.26 11.33
CA LYS A 524 -20.88 32.72 10.00
C LYS A 524 -19.77 31.66 9.96
N ILE A 525 -19.98 30.48 10.56
CA ILE A 525 -19.20 29.29 10.29
C ILE A 525 -20.07 28.43 9.39
N HIS A 526 -19.72 28.32 8.11
CA HIS A 526 -20.43 27.44 7.19
C HIS A 526 -20.21 25.99 7.62
N HIS A 527 -21.24 25.32 8.11
CA HIS A 527 -21.22 23.92 8.45
C HIS A 527 -21.37 23.07 7.17
N TYR A 528 -20.29 22.50 6.72
CA TYR A 528 -20.28 21.60 5.56
C TYR A 528 -20.00 20.15 5.96
N ASP A 529 -20.52 19.21 5.19
CA ASP A 529 -20.29 17.79 5.41
C ASP A 529 -18.86 17.38 5.02
N LYS A 530 -18.02 17.12 6.03
CA LYS A 530 -16.62 16.68 5.87
C LYS A 530 -16.50 15.34 5.13
N VAL A 531 -17.57 14.53 5.12
CA VAL A 531 -17.57 13.22 4.45
C VAL A 531 -17.62 13.36 2.94
N ILE A 532 -18.36 14.34 2.42
CA ILE A 532 -18.59 14.51 0.98
C ILE A 532 -17.89 15.71 0.34
N ILE A 533 -17.28 16.59 1.12
CA ILE A 533 -16.58 17.76 0.59
C ILE A 533 -15.33 17.35 -0.21
N SER A 534 -14.98 18.12 -1.25
CA SER A 534 -13.76 17.86 -2.04
C SER A 534 -12.53 18.46 -1.35
N ASP A 535 -11.50 17.64 -1.11
CA ASP A 535 -10.25 18.08 -0.48
C ASP A 535 -9.39 18.93 -1.43
N TYR A 536 -9.51 18.70 -2.74
CA TYR A 536 -8.75 19.38 -3.77
C TYR A 536 -9.66 19.94 -4.84
N VAL A 537 -9.57 21.24 -5.08
CA VAL A 537 -10.33 21.94 -6.11
C VAL A 537 -9.38 22.44 -7.20
N ILE A 538 -9.57 21.97 -8.43
CA ILE A 538 -8.75 22.33 -9.59
C ILE A 538 -9.54 23.23 -10.51
N SER A 539 -9.11 24.47 -10.66
CA SER A 539 -9.68 25.43 -11.60
C SER A 539 -8.85 25.49 -12.88
N LEU A 540 -9.36 24.86 -13.93
CA LEU A 540 -8.75 24.95 -15.26
C LEU A 540 -9.20 26.23 -15.94
N ASN A 541 -8.27 27.02 -16.45
CA ASN A 541 -8.56 28.23 -17.17
C ASN A 541 -7.89 28.24 -18.54
N ALA A 542 -8.49 28.97 -19.50
CA ALA A 542 -7.91 29.22 -20.82
C ALA A 542 -8.60 30.45 -21.46
N SER A 543 -7.92 31.09 -22.40
CA SER A 543 -8.50 32.21 -23.15
C SER A 543 -9.61 31.73 -24.09
N ASP A 544 -10.62 32.58 -24.33
CA ASP A 544 -11.74 32.24 -25.19
C ASP A 544 -11.31 31.98 -26.64
N GLU A 545 -10.26 32.64 -27.11
CA GLU A 545 -9.68 32.39 -28.43
C GLU A 545 -9.06 31.01 -28.53
N PHE A 546 -8.30 30.61 -27.51
CA PHE A 546 -7.73 29.27 -27.44
C PHE A 546 -8.81 28.19 -27.44
N LEU A 547 -9.85 28.36 -26.63
CA LEU A 547 -10.96 27.41 -26.52
C LEU A 547 -11.75 27.27 -27.84
N LYS A 548 -12.02 28.40 -28.51
CA LYS A 548 -12.69 28.42 -29.82
C LYS A 548 -11.84 27.70 -30.88
N ASN A 549 -10.55 28.01 -30.96
CA ASN A 549 -9.63 27.37 -31.89
C ASN A 549 -9.51 25.85 -31.63
N ARG A 550 -9.45 25.44 -30.37
CA ARG A 550 -9.41 24.03 -30.00
C ARG A 550 -10.64 23.26 -30.47
N ILE A 551 -11.84 23.82 -30.30
CA ILE A 551 -13.09 23.19 -30.75
C ILE A 551 -13.22 23.19 -32.28
N MET A 552 -12.78 24.24 -32.98
CA MET A 552 -12.79 24.27 -34.44
C MET A 552 -11.86 23.24 -35.09
N ASN A 553 -10.81 22.83 -34.39
CA ASN A 553 -9.85 21.81 -34.85
C ASN A 553 -10.27 20.38 -34.53
N LEU A 554 -11.41 20.17 -33.85
CA LEU A 554 -11.92 18.82 -33.59
C LEU A 554 -12.45 18.17 -34.87
N PRO A 555 -12.26 16.84 -35.04
CA PRO A 555 -12.83 16.09 -36.16
C PRO A 555 -14.34 16.20 -36.20
N GLU A 556 -14.93 16.33 -37.39
CA GLU A 556 -16.36 16.46 -37.59
C GLU A 556 -17.17 15.29 -37.01
N SER A 557 -16.57 14.09 -36.94
CA SER A 557 -17.12 12.91 -36.28
C SER A 557 -17.36 13.08 -34.78
N VAL A 558 -16.60 13.95 -34.12
CA VAL A 558 -16.73 14.22 -32.68
C VAL A 558 -17.69 15.40 -32.42
N VAL A 559 -17.83 16.30 -33.39
CA VAL A 559 -18.67 17.51 -33.27
C VAL A 559 -20.13 17.20 -33.63
N ALA A 560 -20.39 16.34 -34.62
CA ALA A 560 -21.72 16.02 -35.12
C ALA A 560 -22.61 15.39 -34.04
N GLY A 561 -23.74 16.03 -33.73
CA GLY A 561 -24.73 15.55 -32.76
C GLY A 561 -24.36 15.79 -31.27
N THR A 562 -23.19 16.35 -30.99
CA THR A 562 -22.75 16.65 -29.61
C THR A 562 -22.95 18.12 -29.24
N HIS A 563 -22.70 18.46 -27.98
CA HIS A 563 -22.70 19.85 -27.47
C HIS A 563 -21.52 20.71 -27.98
N TYR A 564 -20.60 20.13 -28.77
CA TYR A 564 -19.51 20.82 -29.43
C TYR A 564 -19.94 21.49 -30.76
N ALA A 565 -21.21 21.34 -31.21
CA ALA A 565 -21.74 22.11 -32.31
C ALA A 565 -21.58 23.60 -32.03
N GLN A 566 -21.06 24.37 -33.01
CA GLN A 566 -20.57 25.72 -32.84
C GLN A 566 -21.53 26.65 -32.07
N ASP A 567 -22.82 26.67 -32.46
CA ASP A 567 -23.83 27.51 -31.81
C ASP A 567 -24.13 27.10 -30.36
N ARG A 568 -24.15 25.79 -30.07
CA ARG A 568 -24.38 25.28 -28.71
C ARG A 568 -23.18 25.58 -27.83
N TYR A 569 -22.00 25.37 -28.36
CA TYR A 569 -20.76 25.60 -27.64
C TYR A 569 -20.59 27.10 -27.26
N LEU A 570 -20.80 28.01 -28.20
CA LEU A 570 -20.70 29.46 -27.95
C LEU A 570 -21.70 29.90 -26.87
N ARG A 571 -22.95 29.41 -26.92
CA ARG A 571 -23.94 29.69 -25.86
C ARG A 571 -23.48 29.18 -24.50
N SER A 572 -22.94 27.96 -24.46
CA SER A 572 -22.44 27.35 -23.21
C SER A 572 -21.23 28.11 -22.66
N LEU A 573 -20.34 28.60 -23.51
CA LEU A 573 -19.19 29.38 -23.08
C LEU A 573 -19.61 30.75 -22.55
N ASN A 574 -20.55 31.45 -23.23
CA ASN A 574 -21.07 32.71 -22.76
C ASN A 574 -21.80 32.56 -21.42
N LEU A 575 -22.67 31.56 -21.30
CA LEU A 575 -23.35 31.27 -20.04
C LEU A 575 -22.34 30.96 -18.89
N PHE A 576 -21.28 30.25 -19.18
CA PHE A 576 -20.23 29.99 -18.20
C PHE A 576 -19.57 31.30 -17.74
N ARG A 577 -19.29 32.24 -18.67
CA ARG A 577 -18.70 33.53 -18.33
C ARG A 577 -19.66 34.43 -17.56
N GLU A 578 -20.95 34.37 -17.86
CA GLU A 578 -22.00 35.11 -17.14
C GLU A 578 -22.18 34.61 -15.70
N LEU A 579 -22.13 33.28 -15.48
CA LEU A 579 -22.27 32.65 -14.17
C LEU A 579 -20.99 32.74 -13.31
N ASN A 580 -19.83 32.97 -13.93
CA ASN A 580 -18.55 33.07 -13.21
C ASN A 580 -17.99 34.51 -13.31
N THR A 581 -18.77 35.47 -12.86
CA THR A 581 -18.34 36.84 -12.62
C THR A 581 -17.62 36.94 -11.28
N GLU A 582 -16.92 38.05 -10.99
CA GLU A 582 -15.94 38.13 -9.89
C GLU A 582 -16.51 37.95 -8.48
N ASP A 583 -17.82 38.08 -8.25
CA ASP A 583 -18.37 38.21 -6.90
C ASP A 583 -19.12 36.97 -6.34
N GLU A 584 -19.56 36.01 -7.16
CA GLU A 584 -20.29 34.81 -6.67
C GLU A 584 -19.98 33.57 -7.51
N THR A 585 -18.75 33.11 -7.44
CA THR A 585 -18.36 31.90 -8.16
C THR A 585 -18.33 30.68 -7.26
N VAL A 586 -18.39 29.49 -7.85
CA VAL A 586 -18.16 28.24 -7.13
C VAL A 586 -16.81 28.23 -6.41
N LEU A 587 -15.80 28.92 -6.98
CA LEU A 587 -14.47 29.01 -6.38
C LEU A 587 -14.50 29.82 -5.08
N ASN A 588 -15.34 30.85 -5.00
CA ASN A 588 -15.52 31.63 -3.77
C ASN A 588 -16.12 30.79 -2.65
N TYR A 589 -17.08 29.89 -2.96
CA TYR A 589 -17.60 28.95 -1.97
C TYR A 589 -16.49 28.12 -1.33
N PHE A 590 -15.59 27.55 -2.14
CA PHE A 590 -14.49 26.76 -1.61
C PHE A 590 -13.44 27.60 -0.84
N ASP A 591 -13.17 28.83 -1.29
CA ASP A 591 -12.30 29.76 -0.57
C ASP A 591 -12.88 30.15 0.80
N GLU A 592 -14.20 30.33 0.91
CA GLU A 592 -14.90 30.65 2.17
C GLU A 592 -14.79 29.54 3.22
N ILE A 593 -14.69 28.28 2.77
CA ILE A 593 -14.50 27.10 3.65
C ILE A 593 -13.03 26.69 3.79
N GLU A 594 -12.09 27.59 3.46
CA GLU A 594 -10.64 27.39 3.56
C GLU A 594 -10.05 26.31 2.62
N ILE A 595 -10.79 25.87 1.61
CA ILE A 595 -10.31 24.97 0.56
C ILE A 595 -9.87 25.80 -0.66
N HIS A 596 -8.59 26.13 -0.73
CA HIS A 596 -8.07 27.03 -1.78
C HIS A 596 -7.96 26.36 -3.14
N PRO A 597 -8.66 26.89 -4.20
CA PRO A 597 -8.59 26.32 -5.53
C PRO A 597 -7.20 26.45 -6.16
N GLN A 598 -6.73 25.40 -6.81
CA GLN A 598 -5.52 25.41 -7.61
C GLN A 598 -5.82 25.89 -9.04
N TYR A 599 -5.25 27.03 -9.43
CA TYR A 599 -5.45 27.61 -10.76
C TYR A 599 -4.43 27.07 -11.77
N ILE A 600 -4.91 26.46 -12.85
CA ILE A 600 -4.06 25.93 -13.93
C ILE A 600 -4.49 26.55 -15.25
N ASP A 601 -3.56 27.29 -15.89
CA ASP A 601 -3.74 27.86 -17.22
C ASP A 601 -3.33 26.83 -18.29
N VAL A 602 -4.35 26.26 -18.93
CA VAL A 602 -4.17 25.22 -19.96
C VAL A 602 -3.50 25.76 -21.22
N SER A 603 -3.57 27.06 -21.48
CA SER A 603 -2.94 27.69 -22.65
C SER A 603 -1.41 27.62 -22.64
N LYS A 604 -0.80 27.47 -21.43
CA LYS A 604 0.65 27.31 -21.28
C LYS A 604 1.17 25.94 -21.73
N PHE A 605 0.27 24.99 -21.89
CA PHE A 605 0.57 23.62 -22.29
C PHE A 605 0.15 23.31 -23.72
N GLU A 606 0.05 24.35 -24.58
CA GLU A 606 -0.36 24.22 -25.98
C GLU A 606 0.55 23.23 -26.73
N GLY A 607 -0.06 22.26 -27.40
CA GLY A 607 0.66 21.19 -28.13
C GLY A 607 1.13 20.00 -27.26
N LEU A 608 0.93 20.04 -25.94
CA LEU A 608 1.22 18.94 -25.04
C LEU A 608 -0.05 18.13 -24.74
N GLU A 609 0.13 16.84 -24.50
CA GLU A 609 -0.99 15.95 -24.11
C GLU A 609 -1.56 16.36 -22.74
N ASN A 610 -2.87 16.15 -22.51
CA ASN A 610 -3.55 16.37 -21.22
C ASN A 610 -2.88 15.64 -20.05
N ARG A 611 -2.11 14.60 -20.32
CA ARG A 611 -1.27 13.88 -19.35
C ARG A 611 -0.23 14.75 -18.65
N VAL A 612 0.27 15.79 -19.31
CA VAL A 612 1.24 16.70 -18.68
C VAL A 612 0.56 17.56 -17.61
N ILE A 613 -0.67 18.01 -17.89
CA ILE A 613 -1.48 18.76 -16.93
C ILE A 613 -1.87 17.86 -15.75
N ALA A 614 -2.28 16.61 -16.03
CA ALA A 614 -2.58 15.64 -14.98
C ALA A 614 -1.36 15.36 -14.08
N LYS A 615 -0.16 15.25 -14.63
CA LYS A 615 1.07 15.08 -13.84
C LYS A 615 1.38 16.30 -12.94
N GLU A 616 1.06 17.51 -13.37
CA GLU A 616 1.23 18.70 -12.53
C GLU A 616 0.25 18.68 -11.35
N ILE A 617 -0.99 18.25 -11.58
CA ILE A 617 -2.00 18.05 -10.53
C ILE A 617 -1.54 16.97 -9.55
N ILE A 618 -1.05 15.84 -10.04
CA ILE A 618 -0.54 14.74 -9.23
C ILE A 618 0.60 15.17 -8.30
N LYS A 619 1.50 16.04 -8.76
CA LYS A 619 2.56 16.56 -7.88
C LYS A 619 2.02 17.35 -6.68
N THR A 620 0.88 18.02 -6.83
CA THR A 620 0.26 18.78 -5.75
C THR A 620 -0.50 17.90 -4.78
N ILE A 621 -1.21 16.89 -5.30
CA ILE A 621 -2.04 15.98 -4.50
C ILE A 621 -1.18 14.92 -3.81
N GLY A 622 -0.10 14.46 -4.47
CA GLY A 622 0.79 13.42 -3.97
C GLY A 622 0.45 12.01 -4.47
N GLU A 623 1.04 11.01 -3.83
CA GLU A 623 0.91 9.60 -4.24
C GLU A 623 -0.49 9.02 -3.94
N PRO A 624 -0.93 7.98 -4.67
CA PRO A 624 -2.18 7.28 -4.41
C PRO A 624 -2.25 6.68 -3.01
N ARG A 625 -3.42 6.77 -2.36
CA ARG A 625 -3.68 6.27 -1.01
C ARG A 625 -4.65 5.08 -1.07
N ASN A 626 -4.24 4.00 -1.70
CA ASN A 626 -5.03 2.80 -1.93
C ASN A 626 -4.16 1.53 -1.81
N TYR A 627 -4.72 0.35 -2.12
CA TYR A 627 -3.97 -0.92 -2.11
C TYR A 627 -2.83 -1.02 -3.15
N GLY A 628 -2.65 0.00 -3.99
CA GLY A 628 -1.65 -0.04 -5.05
C GLY A 628 -2.10 -0.84 -6.27
N LEU A 629 -1.12 -1.37 -6.99
CA LEU A 629 -1.37 -2.22 -8.15
C LEU A 629 -1.70 -3.64 -7.69
N THR A 630 -2.60 -4.32 -8.41
CA THR A 630 -2.81 -5.76 -8.20
C THR A 630 -1.58 -6.54 -8.67
N ASP A 631 -1.42 -7.79 -8.21
CA ASP A 631 -0.27 -8.62 -8.61
C ASP A 631 -0.17 -8.76 -10.13
N GLU A 632 -1.30 -8.90 -10.82
CA GLU A 632 -1.37 -8.97 -12.30
C GLU A 632 -0.95 -7.66 -12.96
N GLU A 633 -1.40 -6.51 -12.43
CA GLU A 633 -1.00 -5.17 -12.90
C GLU A 633 0.48 -4.90 -12.61
N LEU A 634 1.00 -5.38 -11.48
CA LEU A 634 2.40 -5.27 -11.11
C LEU A 634 3.29 -6.07 -12.07
N GLU A 635 2.92 -7.32 -12.36
CA GLU A 635 3.60 -8.16 -13.36
C GLU A 635 3.55 -7.52 -14.76
N GLU A 636 2.40 -6.95 -15.14
CA GLU A 636 2.29 -6.25 -16.42
C GLU A 636 3.14 -4.98 -16.46
N PHE A 637 3.18 -4.24 -15.36
CA PHE A 637 4.00 -3.04 -15.23
C PHE A 637 5.51 -3.38 -15.27
N GLU A 638 5.93 -4.42 -14.55
CA GLU A 638 7.32 -4.91 -14.60
C GLU A 638 7.69 -5.41 -15.99
N ARG A 639 6.78 -6.14 -16.66
CA ARG A 639 6.99 -6.57 -18.04
C ARG A 639 7.16 -5.39 -18.99
N LYS A 640 6.29 -4.36 -18.88
CA LYS A 640 6.43 -3.15 -19.70
C LYS A 640 7.71 -2.39 -19.40
N GLN A 641 8.12 -2.28 -18.15
CA GLN A 641 9.40 -1.67 -17.79
C GLN A 641 10.58 -2.46 -18.32
N ALA A 642 10.51 -3.79 -18.28
CA ALA A 642 11.53 -4.64 -18.84
C ALA A 642 11.63 -4.50 -20.37
N GLU A 643 10.49 -4.43 -21.08
CA GLU A 643 10.44 -4.17 -22.52
C GLU A 643 10.99 -2.78 -22.87
N GLU A 644 10.63 -1.74 -22.14
CA GLU A 644 11.16 -0.38 -22.35
C GLU A 644 12.68 -0.33 -22.11
N ARG A 645 13.17 -1.03 -21.09
CA ARG A 645 14.60 -1.12 -20.79
C ARG A 645 15.35 -1.83 -21.91
N LEU A 646 14.81 -2.98 -22.38
CA LEU A 646 15.38 -3.70 -23.52
C LEU A 646 15.35 -2.88 -24.81
N ALA A 647 14.26 -2.15 -25.08
CA ALA A 647 14.14 -1.26 -26.22
C ALA A 647 15.15 -0.10 -26.15
N ARG A 648 15.39 0.46 -24.97
CA ARG A 648 16.38 1.50 -24.73
C ARG A 648 17.81 0.99 -24.92
N GLU A 649 18.11 -0.17 -24.34
CA GLU A 649 19.41 -0.83 -24.52
C GLU A 649 19.67 -1.20 -25.99
N ALA A 650 18.64 -1.69 -26.70
CA ALA A 650 18.74 -2.00 -28.13
C ALA A 650 19.00 -0.73 -28.95
N LYS A 651 18.35 0.39 -28.61
CA LYS A 651 18.57 1.68 -29.27
C LYS A 651 19.97 2.22 -29.00
N GLU A 652 20.42 2.21 -27.74
CA GLU A 652 21.79 2.62 -27.38
C GLU A 652 22.83 1.78 -28.08
N LYS A 653 22.61 0.46 -28.22
CA LYS A 653 23.49 -0.44 -28.96
C LYS A 653 23.50 -0.15 -30.45
N ALA A 654 22.34 0.12 -31.06
CA ALA A 654 22.23 0.51 -32.46
C ALA A 654 22.92 1.84 -32.73
N ASP A 655 22.76 2.84 -31.86
CA ASP A 655 23.45 4.13 -31.96
C ASP A 655 24.96 3.99 -31.81
N LEU A 656 25.44 3.08 -30.95
CA LEU A 656 26.87 2.76 -30.81
C LEU A 656 27.40 2.06 -32.05
N GLU A 657 26.72 1.04 -32.58
CA GLU A 657 27.07 0.35 -33.80
C GLU A 657 27.12 1.28 -35.02
N GLN A 658 26.17 2.24 -35.09
CA GLN A 658 26.17 3.25 -36.14
C GLN A 658 27.38 4.17 -36.04
N LYS A 659 27.74 4.66 -34.85
CA LYS A 659 28.92 5.47 -34.61
C LYS A 659 30.21 4.72 -34.99
N GLU A 660 30.34 3.45 -34.57
CA GLU A 660 31.48 2.63 -34.94
C GLU A 660 31.55 2.37 -36.45
N ALA A 661 30.39 2.21 -37.12
CA ALA A 661 30.34 2.08 -38.57
C ALA A 661 30.79 3.38 -39.28
N GLU A 662 30.31 4.55 -38.79
CA GLU A 662 30.74 5.86 -39.30
C GLU A 662 32.26 6.08 -39.09
N GLU A 663 32.77 5.76 -37.89
CA GLU A 663 34.22 5.85 -37.62
C GLU A 663 35.04 4.90 -38.52
N ARG A 664 34.52 3.67 -38.74
CA ARG A 664 35.19 2.71 -39.66
C ARG A 664 35.17 3.23 -41.09
N ALA A 665 34.02 3.79 -41.55
CA ALA A 665 33.93 4.38 -42.88
C ALA A 665 34.85 5.59 -43.02
N GLN A 666 34.94 6.44 -42.00
CA GLN A 666 35.87 7.59 -42.01
C GLN A 666 37.35 7.18 -42.00
N LYS A 667 37.71 6.16 -41.21
CA LYS A 667 39.06 5.58 -41.22
C LYS A 667 39.41 4.97 -42.59
N LEU A 668 38.44 4.31 -43.23
CA LEU A 668 38.63 3.73 -44.56
C LEU A 668 38.80 4.81 -45.65
N ALA A 669 37.98 5.84 -45.60
CA ALA A 669 38.11 7.01 -46.51
C ALA A 669 39.45 7.74 -46.34
N ASN A 670 39.87 7.96 -45.09
CA ASN A 670 41.18 8.54 -44.79
C ASN A 670 42.33 7.64 -45.27
N TRP A 671 42.20 6.31 -45.15
CA TRP A 671 43.20 5.37 -45.62
C TRP A 671 43.27 5.32 -47.15
N GLU A 672 42.10 5.39 -47.83
CA GLU A 672 42.07 5.49 -49.31
C GLU A 672 42.70 6.80 -49.82
N GLU A 673 42.40 7.92 -49.17
CA GLU A 673 43.00 9.18 -49.49
C GLU A 673 44.52 9.19 -49.26
N TRP A 674 44.97 8.59 -48.15
CA TRP A 674 46.39 8.41 -47.85
C TRP A 674 47.05 7.54 -48.86
N ASN A 675 46.44 6.41 -49.30
CA ASN A 675 46.99 5.54 -50.38
C ASN A 675 47.05 6.29 -51.69
N LYS A 676 46.07 7.06 -52.08
CA LYS A 676 46.15 7.91 -53.30
C LYS A 676 47.25 8.91 -53.21
N ARG A 677 47.48 9.54 -52.08
CA ARG A 677 48.64 10.43 -51.90
C ARG A 677 49.98 9.68 -51.98
N LEU A 678 50.02 8.52 -51.39
CA LEU A 678 51.23 7.67 -51.43
C LEU A 678 51.58 7.22 -52.88
N GLU A 679 50.57 6.84 -53.65
CA GLU A 679 50.75 6.51 -55.06
C GLU A 679 51.20 7.73 -55.86
N GLU A 680 50.66 8.87 -55.62
CA GLU A 680 51.07 10.13 -56.26
C GLU A 680 52.53 10.49 -55.92
N VAL A 681 52.89 10.36 -54.63
CA VAL A 681 54.31 10.57 -54.21
C VAL A 681 55.22 9.57 -54.85
N LYS A 682 54.86 8.28 -54.90
CA LYS A 682 55.71 7.25 -55.60
C LYS A 682 55.87 7.54 -57.09
N ARG A 683 54.80 8.01 -57.75
CA ARG A 683 54.89 8.41 -59.16
C ARG A 683 55.84 9.59 -59.34
N GLN A 684 55.71 10.60 -58.47
CA GLN A 684 56.61 11.76 -58.51
C GLN A 684 58.06 11.38 -58.22
N GLU A 685 58.29 10.51 -57.23
CA GLU A 685 59.63 9.97 -56.95
C GLU A 685 60.23 9.18 -58.17
N GLN A 686 59.33 8.36 -58.78
CA GLN A 686 59.80 7.60 -59.99
C GLN A 686 60.08 8.51 -61.15
N GLU A 687 59.24 9.51 -61.41
CA GLU A 687 59.54 10.53 -62.47
C GLU A 687 60.83 11.30 -62.17
N LEU A 688 61.09 11.62 -60.92
CA LEU A 688 62.29 12.34 -60.50
C LEU A 688 63.52 11.45 -60.61
N LEU A 689 63.40 10.15 -60.22
CA LEU A 689 64.46 9.15 -60.41
C LEU A 689 64.76 8.90 -61.88
N GLU A 690 63.74 8.80 -62.74
CA GLU A 690 63.93 8.68 -64.19
C GLU A 690 64.62 9.93 -64.76
N ALA A 691 64.20 11.10 -64.37
CA ALA A 691 64.82 12.37 -64.81
C ALA A 691 66.31 12.47 -64.39
N GLN A 692 66.58 12.05 -63.12
CA GLN A 692 68.00 12.04 -62.65
C GLN A 692 68.83 10.90 -63.26
N SER A 693 68.20 9.79 -63.62
CA SER A 693 68.94 8.64 -64.24
C SER A 693 69.34 8.89 -65.70
N ILE A 694 68.60 9.76 -66.44
CA ILE A 694 68.91 10.06 -67.84
C ILE A 694 70.34 10.60 -68.04
N PRO A 695 70.82 11.59 -67.30
CA PRO A 695 72.19 12.07 -67.46
C PRO A 695 73.23 11.01 -67.13
N LEU A 696 73.00 10.23 -66.05
CA LEU A 696 73.87 9.17 -65.62
C LEU A 696 73.93 8.02 -66.66
N ARG A 697 72.73 7.64 -67.14
CA ARG A 697 72.64 6.60 -68.20
C ARG A 697 73.28 7.06 -69.49
N ASN A 698 73.09 8.31 -69.88
CA ASN A 698 73.80 8.85 -71.10
C ASN A 698 75.33 8.87 -70.91
N TYR A 699 75.79 9.23 -69.71
CA TYR A 699 77.20 9.20 -69.37
C TYR A 699 77.77 7.76 -69.48
N LEU A 700 77.12 6.81 -68.83
CA LEU A 700 77.53 5.42 -68.86
C LEU A 700 77.49 4.85 -70.28
N MET A 701 76.45 5.10 -71.07
CA MET A 701 76.30 4.65 -72.45
C MET A 701 77.33 5.23 -73.36
N LYS A 702 77.78 6.46 -73.16
CA LYS A 702 78.71 7.17 -74.00
C LYS A 702 80.16 6.84 -73.62
N HIS A 703 80.45 6.76 -72.31
CA HIS A 703 81.84 6.70 -71.87
C HIS A 703 82.27 5.31 -71.33
N VAL A 704 81.37 4.55 -70.75
CA VAL A 704 81.70 3.30 -70.06
C VAL A 704 81.27 2.07 -70.87
N MET A 705 80.06 2.08 -71.38
CA MET A 705 79.46 0.89 -72.01
C MET A 705 80.19 0.44 -73.27
N PRO A 706 80.73 1.32 -74.16
CA PRO A 706 81.44 0.85 -75.33
C PRO A 706 82.69 0.04 -74.99
N THR A 707 83.51 0.51 -74.07
CA THR A 707 84.71 -0.15 -73.61
C THR A 707 84.43 -1.41 -72.80
N LEU A 708 83.37 -1.31 -71.92
CA LEU A 708 82.88 -2.44 -71.10
C LEU A 708 82.34 -3.57 -71.99
N MET A 709 81.53 -3.25 -73.00
CA MET A 709 80.98 -4.25 -73.93
C MET A 709 82.04 -4.93 -74.77
N GLN A 710 83.05 -4.15 -75.20
CA GLN A 710 84.24 -4.71 -75.90
C GLN A 710 85.03 -5.64 -74.97
N GLY A 711 85.27 -5.25 -73.73
CA GLY A 711 85.93 -6.05 -72.72
C GLY A 711 85.20 -7.35 -72.39
N LEU A 712 83.87 -7.26 -72.23
CA LEU A 712 83.02 -8.42 -72.00
C LEU A 712 83.00 -9.37 -73.19
N ASN A 713 82.94 -8.86 -74.42
CA ASN A 713 83.01 -9.67 -75.62
C ASN A 713 84.41 -10.38 -75.76
N HIS A 714 85.49 -9.65 -75.42
CA HIS A 714 86.83 -10.24 -75.43
C HIS A 714 87.02 -11.30 -74.34
N CYS A 715 86.45 -11.03 -73.13
CA CYS A 715 86.41 -11.99 -72.05
C CYS A 715 85.65 -13.28 -72.46
N CYS A 716 84.50 -13.15 -73.13
CA CYS A 716 83.75 -14.28 -73.66
C CYS A 716 84.47 -15.09 -74.71
N MET A 717 85.31 -14.43 -75.57
CA MET A 717 86.11 -15.10 -76.57
C MET A 717 87.31 -15.86 -75.98
N VAL A 718 88.02 -15.23 -75.03
CA VAL A 718 89.26 -15.81 -74.46
C VAL A 718 88.89 -16.83 -73.36
N ARG A 719 87.82 -16.65 -72.64
CA ARG A 719 87.38 -17.49 -71.51
C ARG A 719 88.52 -17.71 -70.49
N PRO A 720 89.06 -16.65 -69.92
CA PRO A 720 90.12 -16.76 -68.94
C PRO A 720 89.65 -17.47 -67.66
N ASP A 721 90.57 -18.00 -66.88
CA ASP A 721 90.27 -18.67 -65.58
C ASP A 721 89.72 -17.72 -64.55
N ASP A 722 90.11 -16.45 -64.56
CA ASP A 722 89.49 -15.37 -63.76
C ASP A 722 88.93 -14.30 -64.72
N PRO A 723 87.58 -14.34 -64.98
CA PRO A 723 86.94 -13.40 -65.91
C PRO A 723 86.90 -11.96 -65.38
N VAL A 724 86.87 -11.80 -64.05
CA VAL A 724 86.72 -10.47 -63.41
C VAL A 724 88.06 -9.73 -63.47
N ASP A 725 89.12 -10.40 -63.11
CA ASP A 725 90.49 -9.84 -63.19
C ASP A 725 90.86 -9.54 -64.61
N PHE A 726 90.58 -10.46 -65.51
CA PHE A 726 90.83 -10.25 -66.97
C PHE A 726 90.06 -9.05 -67.51
N LEU A 727 88.82 -8.87 -67.11
CA LEU A 727 88.03 -7.74 -67.55
C LEU A 727 88.56 -6.42 -66.94
N ALA A 728 88.99 -6.44 -65.68
CA ALA A 728 89.59 -5.30 -65.02
C ALA A 728 90.94 -4.89 -65.76
N GLU A 729 91.80 -5.86 -66.03
CA GLU A 729 93.01 -5.58 -66.81
C GLU A 729 92.72 -5.06 -68.23
N TYR A 730 91.67 -5.64 -68.89
CA TYR A 730 91.28 -5.19 -70.23
C TYR A 730 90.80 -3.74 -70.19
N LEU A 731 89.96 -3.36 -69.18
CA LEU A 731 89.49 -2.02 -69.01
C LEU A 731 90.62 -1.02 -68.69
N PHE A 732 91.59 -1.40 -67.87
CA PHE A 732 92.74 -0.58 -67.56
C PHE A 732 93.60 -0.37 -68.81
N LYS A 733 93.84 -1.39 -69.61
CA LYS A 733 94.65 -1.37 -70.78
C LYS A 733 94.04 -0.57 -71.96
N ASN A 734 92.69 -0.53 -72.02
CA ASN A 734 91.98 0.15 -73.09
C ASN A 734 91.21 1.40 -72.55
N ASN A 735 91.70 1.94 -71.47
CA ASN A 735 91.13 3.19 -70.96
C ASN A 735 91.53 4.38 -71.80
N PRO A 736 90.59 5.08 -72.44
CA PRO A 736 90.92 6.15 -73.37
C PRO A 736 91.58 7.40 -72.77
N GLU A 737 91.62 7.46 -71.43
CA GLU A 737 92.28 8.61 -70.71
C GLU A 737 93.73 8.35 -70.34
N PHE A 738 94.36 7.20 -70.76
CA PHE A 738 95.76 6.87 -70.46
C PHE A 738 96.64 6.78 -71.71
N ASP A 739 96.20 7.36 -72.82
CA ASP A 739 97.06 7.60 -73.97
C ASP A 739 97.53 9.05 -74.02
#